data_cf57e464216d096d34c039e4d805856d
#
_entry.id   cf57e464216d096d34c039e4d805856d
#
_cell.length_a   1.000
_cell.length_b   1.000
_cell.length_c   1.000
_cell.angle_alpha   90.00
_cell.angle_beta   90.00
_cell.angle_gamma   90.00
#
_symmetry.space_group_name_H-M   'P 1'
#
loop_
_entity.id
_entity.type
_entity.pdbx_description
1 polymer ?
#
loop_
_entity_poly.entity_id
_entity_poly.type
_entity_poly.pdbx_seq_one_letter_code
_entity_poly.pdbx_strand_id
1 'polypeptide(L)'
;MKPGPANRTRPFFSGQGFGGLALATGTRIGLDRPAPAIPPSWQENELAGSLEQAIENGANHLLSLQAEEGYWLGELEADTTLESDYIYYLFVLGKADPQRIAKLANYVRRRQLPDGGWNIFPGGPSDLNATCKAYFALKLVGDAVDAPHMSQARETVHRLGGLELTNSYVRFYLALIGAVGWELVPSIPPELLLLPNWFYLNIYEMSSWTRGIVIPMAILSALRPDWRLPERARVDELFKDISHKAAAFDWSTQLISWRNVFLAIDRGLKLYEKLPWKPLRRRALRECKAWMLAHMERSEGLAAIYPAMMNSIFALMALGHGPDDPLTAREIREFSRFEIEEGDTLRMQPCVSPVWDTCIAMVSLEEAGLPADHPALVKAADWMLSKQVLGPGDWQFKNKDAEPGGWAFEFRNDFFPDVDDTAFVLMALQRVQYPEPERMETAVRLGIQWLLSMQNKDGGWGAFDRDNDRQLLCNIPFADHNAMIDPSTADVTARVVECLGRFGWPAEHPAIRRAVKFLLKDQCEDGSWFGRWGVNYVYGTSGALRALETVSLTAKEFCQRAVSWLRAVQKPDGSFGESLWSYTDPSTKGRGNATASQTAWGLIGLLAGAQPDDPAIQRAVAYLVQKQNADGSWSEADFTGTGFPGVFYLKYHLYRNSFPLYALARVRNQVQGLQDFSAMKFQPADFRLRSGF
;
A
#
# COMPACT_ATOMS: atom_id res chain seq x y z
N MET A 1 -26.43 4.87 -11.16
CA MET A 1 -26.55 4.19 -9.85
C MET A 1 -25.18 4.27 -9.22
N LYS A 2 -25.00 5.05 -8.17
CA LYS A 2 -23.74 5.09 -7.42
C LYS A 2 -23.56 3.73 -6.74
N PRO A 3 -22.38 3.10 -6.79
CA PRO A 3 -22.08 2.09 -5.82
C PRO A 3 -22.03 2.78 -4.46
N GLY A 4 -22.94 2.41 -3.55
CA GLY A 4 -22.88 2.86 -2.18
C GLY A 4 -21.58 2.43 -1.54
N PRO A 5 -21.10 3.14 -0.51
CA PRO A 5 -19.99 2.65 0.29
C PRO A 5 -20.36 1.25 0.77
N ALA A 6 -19.42 0.31 0.65
CA ALA A 6 -19.60 -1.05 1.14
C ALA A 6 -19.96 -0.97 2.63
N ASN A 7 -21.25 -0.98 2.90
CA ASN A 7 -21.79 -1.01 4.25
C ASN A 7 -21.49 -2.41 4.77
N ARG A 8 -20.35 -2.59 5.44
CA ARG A 8 -20.09 -3.74 6.28
C ARG A 8 -20.98 -3.65 7.51
N THR A 9 -22.29 -3.82 7.34
CA THR A 9 -23.16 -4.25 8.41
C THR A 9 -22.78 -5.70 8.71
N ARG A 10 -21.90 -5.88 9.70
CA ARG A 10 -21.68 -7.17 10.34
C ARG A 10 -23.02 -7.63 10.90
N PRO A 11 -23.47 -8.85 10.61
CA PRO A 11 -24.59 -9.43 11.34
C PRO A 11 -24.15 -9.59 12.81
N PHE A 12 -24.90 -9.01 13.72
CA PHE A 12 -24.84 -9.33 15.15
C PHE A 12 -25.23 -10.80 15.32
N PHE A 13 -24.28 -11.67 15.51
CA PHE A 13 -24.55 -13.01 15.99
C PHE A 13 -24.74 -12.98 17.49
N SER A 14 -25.98 -13.28 17.91
CA SER A 14 -26.36 -13.63 19.27
C SER A 14 -25.56 -14.84 19.72
N GLY A 15 -25.01 -14.77 20.94
CA GLY A 15 -24.12 -15.74 21.52
C GLY A 15 -24.66 -17.18 21.51
N GLN A 16 -23.87 -18.05 20.91
CA GLN A 16 -23.81 -19.44 21.32
C GLN A 16 -22.45 -19.68 21.94
N GLY A 17 -22.47 -20.28 23.14
CA GLY A 17 -21.31 -20.46 23.97
C GLY A 17 -20.21 -21.27 23.30
N PHE A 18 -19.05 -20.69 23.22
CA PHE A 18 -17.83 -21.39 22.85
C PHE A 18 -17.45 -22.36 23.99
N GLY A 19 -17.65 -23.65 23.73
CA GLY A 19 -17.03 -24.71 24.49
C GLY A 19 -15.53 -24.48 24.50
N GLY A 20 -14.95 -24.42 25.72
CA GLY A 20 -13.52 -24.17 25.90
C GLY A 20 -12.70 -25.17 25.10
N LEU A 21 -11.88 -24.64 24.18
CA LEU A 21 -10.77 -25.38 23.61
C LEU A 21 -9.76 -25.60 24.75
N ALA A 22 -9.82 -26.76 25.39
CA ALA A 22 -8.79 -27.27 26.29
C ALA A 22 -7.53 -27.47 25.41
N LEU A 23 -6.62 -26.52 25.43
CA LEU A 23 -5.26 -26.71 24.95
C LEU A 23 -4.59 -27.72 25.85
N ALA A 24 -4.31 -28.92 25.32
CA ALA A 24 -3.54 -29.94 26.00
C ALA A 24 -2.19 -29.33 26.42
N THR A 25 -1.97 -29.27 27.72
CA THR A 25 -0.70 -28.86 28.31
C THR A 25 0.34 -29.95 28.08
N GLY A 26 1.42 -29.55 27.42
CA GLY A 26 2.70 -30.20 27.59
C GLY A 26 2.99 -31.41 26.73
N THR A 27 3.52 -31.18 25.53
CA THR A 27 4.65 -31.98 25.02
C THR A 27 5.42 -31.06 24.08
N ARG A 28 6.72 -30.81 24.35
CA ARG A 28 7.64 -30.23 23.37
C ARG A 28 7.68 -31.17 22.17
N ILE A 29 6.91 -30.85 21.15
CA ILE A 29 7.09 -31.48 19.83
C ILE A 29 8.26 -30.75 19.22
N GLY A 30 9.45 -31.36 19.33
CA GLY A 30 10.57 -31.01 18.48
C GLY A 30 10.11 -31.09 17.04
N LEU A 31 10.57 -30.16 16.20
CA LEU A 31 10.37 -30.16 14.76
C LEU A 31 11.19 -31.27 14.07
N ASP A 32 11.18 -32.49 14.65
CA ASP A 32 11.66 -33.73 14.02
C ASP A 32 10.49 -34.32 13.20
N ARG A 33 10.07 -33.62 12.16
CA ARG A 33 9.44 -34.31 11.03
C ARG A 33 10.57 -34.96 10.24
N PRO A 34 10.53 -36.30 9.98
CA PRO A 34 11.40 -36.88 8.98
C PRO A 34 11.17 -36.08 7.69
N ALA A 35 12.27 -35.68 7.01
CA ALA A 35 12.18 -35.05 5.72
C ALA A 35 11.24 -35.88 4.83
N PRO A 36 10.20 -35.26 4.23
CA PRO A 36 9.29 -35.99 3.38
C PRO A 36 10.11 -36.61 2.27
N ALA A 37 9.92 -37.94 2.04
CA ALA A 37 10.57 -38.61 0.93
C ALA A 37 10.18 -37.89 -0.37
N ILE A 38 11.16 -37.62 -1.23
CA ILE A 38 10.91 -36.97 -2.54
C ILE A 38 9.89 -37.84 -3.29
N PRO A 39 8.71 -37.31 -3.64
CA PRO A 39 7.70 -38.09 -4.33
C PRO A 39 8.28 -38.62 -5.65
N PRO A 40 8.04 -39.90 -6.01
CA PRO A 40 8.53 -40.47 -7.29
C PRO A 40 8.12 -39.63 -8.51
N SER A 41 6.96 -38.98 -8.45
CA SER A 41 6.45 -38.08 -9.51
C SER A 41 7.32 -36.87 -9.83
N TRP A 42 8.23 -36.46 -8.92
CA TRP A 42 9.19 -35.36 -9.14
C TRP A 42 10.56 -35.85 -9.56
N GLN A 43 10.92 -37.13 -9.28
CA GLN A 43 12.25 -37.69 -9.57
C GLN A 43 12.46 -38.07 -11.03
N GLU A 44 11.38 -38.34 -11.78
CA GLU A 44 11.45 -38.86 -13.16
C GLU A 44 10.92 -37.87 -14.21
N ASN A 45 10.68 -36.58 -13.86
CA ASN A 45 9.94 -35.66 -14.69
C ASN A 45 10.85 -34.60 -15.34
N GLU A 46 10.68 -34.34 -16.63
CA GLU A 46 11.24 -33.18 -17.37
C GLU A 46 10.95 -31.84 -16.65
N LEU A 47 9.88 -31.79 -15.85
CA LEU A 47 9.51 -30.63 -15.06
C LEU A 47 10.54 -30.29 -13.97
N ALA A 48 11.23 -31.29 -13.37
CA ALA A 48 12.23 -31.03 -12.33
C ALA A 48 13.47 -30.32 -12.90
N GLY A 49 13.97 -30.76 -14.07
CA GLY A 49 15.08 -30.07 -14.75
C GLY A 49 14.71 -28.67 -15.22
N SER A 50 13.46 -28.49 -15.69
CA SER A 50 12.97 -27.18 -16.12
C SER A 50 12.74 -26.24 -14.92
N LEU A 51 12.38 -26.77 -13.74
CA LEU A 51 12.25 -26.02 -12.49
C LEU A 51 13.60 -25.45 -12.03
N GLU A 52 14.65 -26.29 -11.98
CA GLU A 52 16.01 -25.83 -11.60
C GLU A 52 16.52 -24.75 -12.56
N GLN A 53 16.35 -24.95 -13.86
CA GLN A 53 16.75 -23.94 -14.84
C GLN A 53 15.99 -22.64 -14.68
N ALA A 54 14.68 -22.70 -14.40
CA ALA A 54 13.87 -21.50 -14.16
C ALA A 54 14.29 -20.75 -12.89
N ILE A 55 14.66 -21.46 -11.83
CA ILE A 55 15.20 -20.87 -10.60
C ILE A 55 16.55 -20.19 -10.89
N GLU A 56 17.47 -20.86 -11.59
CA GLU A 56 18.77 -20.30 -11.93
C GLU A 56 18.63 -19.03 -12.79
N ASN A 57 17.82 -19.09 -13.85
CA ASN A 57 17.57 -17.95 -14.72
C ASN A 57 16.96 -16.77 -13.95
N GLY A 58 15.94 -17.03 -13.12
CA GLY A 58 15.28 -16.00 -12.30
C GLY A 58 16.22 -15.37 -11.27
N ALA A 59 17.07 -16.19 -10.63
CA ALA A 59 18.09 -15.70 -9.68
C ALA A 59 19.13 -14.81 -10.39
N ASN A 60 19.64 -15.24 -11.53
CA ASN A 60 20.59 -14.46 -12.32
C ASN A 60 19.98 -13.14 -12.80
N HIS A 61 18.72 -13.17 -13.27
CA HIS A 61 18.02 -11.95 -13.65
C HIS A 61 17.88 -11.00 -12.44
N LEU A 62 17.41 -11.47 -11.30
CA LEU A 62 17.21 -10.65 -10.11
C LEU A 62 18.55 -10.09 -9.59
N LEU A 63 19.64 -10.88 -9.58
CA LEU A 63 20.98 -10.40 -9.22
C LEU A 63 21.46 -9.27 -10.14
N SER A 64 21.17 -9.36 -11.44
CA SER A 64 21.57 -8.32 -12.40
C SER A 64 20.90 -6.97 -12.17
N LEU A 65 19.81 -6.92 -11.41
CA LEU A 65 19.06 -5.71 -11.08
C LEU A 65 19.52 -5.03 -9.78
N GLN A 66 20.49 -5.61 -9.06
CA GLN A 66 20.98 -5.00 -7.81
C GLN A 66 21.71 -3.69 -8.10
N ALA A 67 21.33 -2.63 -7.40
CA ALA A 67 22.03 -1.36 -7.45
C ALA A 67 23.45 -1.45 -6.86
N GLU A 68 24.31 -0.52 -7.26
CA GLU A 68 25.69 -0.48 -6.79
C GLU A 68 25.77 -0.31 -5.27
N GLU A 69 24.81 0.36 -4.65
CA GLU A 69 24.74 0.53 -3.20
C GLU A 69 24.23 -0.71 -2.45
N GLY A 70 23.70 -1.72 -3.15
CA GLY A 70 23.29 -3.00 -2.59
C GLY A 70 21.78 -3.24 -2.51
N TYR A 71 20.95 -2.26 -2.81
CA TYR A 71 19.49 -2.38 -2.79
C TYR A 71 18.93 -2.84 -4.16
N TRP A 72 17.64 -3.21 -4.17
CA TRP A 72 16.81 -3.36 -5.37
C TRP A 72 15.71 -2.33 -5.38
N LEU A 73 15.37 -1.85 -6.55
CA LEU A 73 14.30 -0.87 -6.76
C LEU A 73 13.60 -1.13 -8.08
N GLY A 74 12.32 -1.45 -8.03
CA GLY A 74 11.42 -1.51 -9.18
C GLY A 74 10.59 -0.24 -9.30
N GLU A 75 10.08 0.01 -10.50
CA GLU A 75 9.10 1.06 -10.71
C GLU A 75 7.79 0.72 -9.99
N LEU A 76 7.15 1.74 -9.40
CA LEU A 76 5.76 1.71 -8.97
C LEU A 76 4.92 2.47 -10.00
N GLU A 77 4.20 1.74 -10.85
CA GLU A 77 3.30 2.33 -11.85
C GLU A 77 1.90 2.53 -11.24
N ALA A 78 1.28 3.68 -11.53
CA ALA A 78 -0.09 4.00 -11.11
C ALA A 78 -0.92 4.50 -12.31
N ASP A 79 -2.09 5.08 -12.02
CA ASP A 79 -2.96 5.66 -13.04
C ASP A 79 -2.55 7.09 -13.44
N THR A 80 -3.15 7.60 -14.52
CA THR A 80 -2.81 8.91 -15.13
C THR A 80 -3.20 10.13 -14.30
N THR A 81 -3.75 9.96 -13.11
CA THR A 81 -4.05 11.10 -12.23
C THR A 81 -2.78 11.79 -11.75
N LEU A 82 -1.68 11.06 -11.64
CA LEU A 82 -0.39 11.61 -11.23
C LEU A 82 0.19 12.55 -12.30
N GLU A 83 0.25 12.12 -13.55
CA GLU A 83 0.73 12.96 -14.67
C GLU A 83 -0.18 14.16 -14.86
N SER A 84 -1.48 13.97 -14.73
CA SER A 84 -2.46 15.06 -14.85
C SER A 84 -2.24 16.14 -13.78
N ASP A 85 -2.02 15.74 -12.54
CA ASP A 85 -1.72 16.65 -11.44
C ASP A 85 -0.33 17.29 -11.62
N TYR A 86 0.67 16.54 -12.12
CA TYR A 86 2.02 17.03 -12.32
C TYR A 86 2.09 18.10 -13.43
N ILE A 87 1.25 18.01 -14.44
CA ILE A 87 1.14 19.04 -15.48
C ILE A 87 0.79 20.39 -14.85
N TYR A 88 -0.33 20.50 -14.10
CA TYR A 88 -0.69 21.79 -13.51
C TYR A 88 0.28 22.22 -12.41
N TYR A 89 0.89 21.29 -11.69
CA TYR A 89 1.95 21.58 -10.73
C TYR A 89 3.10 22.33 -11.39
N LEU A 90 3.58 21.87 -12.54
CA LEU A 90 4.63 22.54 -13.29
C LEU A 90 4.22 23.94 -13.78
N PHE A 91 2.96 24.14 -14.16
CA PHE A 91 2.43 25.45 -14.51
C PHE A 91 2.40 26.40 -13.31
N VAL A 92 1.93 25.94 -12.16
CA VAL A 92 1.90 26.73 -10.92
C VAL A 92 3.30 27.16 -10.48
N LEU A 93 4.28 26.27 -10.63
CA LEU A 93 5.70 26.58 -10.33
C LEU A 93 6.36 27.54 -11.32
N GLY A 94 5.74 27.81 -12.48
CA GLY A 94 6.40 28.51 -13.59
C GLY A 94 7.53 27.71 -14.24
N LYS A 95 7.53 26.37 -14.10
CA LYS A 95 8.54 25.44 -14.61
C LYS A 95 7.98 24.51 -15.70
N ALA A 96 6.93 24.95 -16.39
CA ALA A 96 6.27 24.19 -17.47
C ALA A 96 7.11 24.24 -18.77
N ASP A 97 8.20 23.48 -18.80
CA ASP A 97 9.01 23.30 -20.00
C ASP A 97 8.18 22.62 -21.11
N PRO A 98 8.14 23.15 -22.34
CA PRO A 98 7.30 22.62 -23.41
C PRO A 98 7.57 21.15 -23.77
N GLN A 99 8.84 20.72 -23.76
CA GLN A 99 9.17 19.33 -24.11
C GLN A 99 8.74 18.37 -23.00
N ARG A 100 8.99 18.73 -21.77
CA ARG A 100 8.58 17.95 -20.58
C ARG A 100 7.05 17.83 -20.49
N ILE A 101 6.33 18.93 -20.69
CA ILE A 101 4.86 18.95 -20.74
C ILE A 101 4.33 18.10 -21.90
N ALA A 102 4.95 18.16 -23.08
CA ALA A 102 4.55 17.32 -24.21
C ALA A 102 4.68 15.83 -23.89
N LYS A 103 5.75 15.39 -23.24
CA LYS A 103 5.96 13.99 -22.83
C LYS A 103 4.91 13.50 -21.84
N LEU A 104 4.57 14.32 -20.82
CA LEU A 104 3.47 14.03 -19.88
C LEU A 104 2.14 13.91 -20.62
N ALA A 105 1.81 14.88 -21.47
CA ALA A 105 0.57 14.87 -22.23
C ALA A 105 0.48 13.67 -23.20
N ASN A 106 1.60 13.27 -23.81
CA ASN A 106 1.65 12.07 -24.65
C ASN A 106 1.32 10.81 -23.87
N TYR A 107 1.84 10.68 -22.64
CA TYR A 107 1.50 9.55 -21.78
C TYR A 107 0.00 9.54 -21.44
N VAL A 108 -0.56 10.68 -21.02
CA VAL A 108 -1.99 10.79 -20.73
C VAL A 108 -2.85 10.45 -21.95
N ARG A 109 -2.55 11.00 -23.15
CA ARG A 109 -3.32 10.71 -24.37
C ARG A 109 -3.31 9.21 -24.74
N ARG A 110 -2.15 8.53 -24.59
CA ARG A 110 -2.02 7.09 -24.92
C ARG A 110 -2.82 6.18 -24.02
N ARG A 111 -3.20 6.64 -22.83
CA ARG A 111 -3.98 5.87 -21.86
C ARG A 111 -5.49 6.12 -21.95
N GLN A 112 -5.95 6.96 -22.91
CA GLN A 112 -7.37 7.18 -23.12
C GLN A 112 -8.07 5.91 -23.61
N LEU A 113 -9.19 5.57 -22.99
CA LEU A 113 -10.00 4.43 -23.34
C LEU A 113 -10.87 4.69 -24.59
N PRO A 114 -11.36 3.63 -25.26
CA PRO A 114 -12.22 3.79 -26.46
C PRO A 114 -13.51 4.59 -26.23
N ASP A 115 -14.01 4.64 -24.98
CA ASP A 115 -15.19 5.46 -24.61
C ASP A 115 -14.83 6.92 -24.28
N GLY A 116 -13.57 7.30 -24.45
CA GLY A 116 -13.06 8.64 -24.24
C GLY A 116 -12.62 8.96 -22.81
N GLY A 117 -12.79 8.05 -21.85
CA GLY A 117 -12.38 8.24 -20.45
C GLY A 117 -11.00 7.69 -20.12
N TRP A 118 -10.64 7.75 -18.84
CA TRP A 118 -9.46 7.13 -18.24
C TRP A 118 -9.85 6.27 -17.05
N ASN A 119 -9.20 5.14 -16.91
CA ASN A 119 -9.39 4.22 -15.78
C ASN A 119 -8.32 4.41 -14.71
N ILE A 120 -8.54 3.78 -13.54
CA ILE A 120 -7.60 3.75 -12.41
C ILE A 120 -6.85 2.42 -12.30
N PHE A 121 -7.07 1.48 -13.22
CA PHE A 121 -6.32 0.25 -13.37
C PHE A 121 -6.56 -0.38 -14.75
N PRO A 122 -5.61 -1.15 -15.31
CA PRO A 122 -5.77 -1.83 -16.59
C PRO A 122 -7.00 -2.74 -16.64
N GLY A 123 -7.82 -2.61 -17.70
CA GLY A 123 -9.07 -3.36 -17.85
C GLY A 123 -10.24 -2.87 -16.99
N GLY A 124 -10.04 -1.83 -16.19
CA GLY A 124 -11.12 -1.14 -15.48
C GLY A 124 -11.95 -0.23 -16.38
N PRO A 125 -13.16 0.18 -15.96
CA PRO A 125 -13.97 1.16 -16.65
C PRO A 125 -13.40 2.56 -16.52
N SER A 126 -13.91 3.49 -17.32
CA SER A 126 -13.63 4.91 -17.12
C SER A 126 -14.03 5.37 -15.72
N ASP A 127 -13.09 5.99 -15.02
CA ASP A 127 -13.30 6.64 -13.73
C ASP A 127 -13.56 8.13 -13.90
N LEU A 128 -14.52 8.68 -13.15
CA LEU A 128 -14.90 10.08 -13.25
C LEU A 128 -13.76 11.02 -12.84
N ASN A 129 -13.03 10.69 -11.76
CA ASN A 129 -11.97 11.55 -11.22
C ASN A 129 -10.77 11.56 -12.17
N ALA A 130 -10.34 10.38 -12.64
CA ALA A 130 -9.25 10.26 -13.59
C ALA A 130 -9.58 10.96 -14.91
N THR A 131 -10.81 10.81 -15.41
CA THR A 131 -11.24 11.45 -16.65
C THR A 131 -11.31 12.98 -16.53
N CYS A 132 -11.81 13.52 -15.42
CA CYS A 132 -11.84 14.98 -15.18
C CYS A 132 -10.41 15.56 -15.09
N LYS A 133 -9.50 14.88 -14.39
CA LYS A 133 -8.10 15.32 -14.26
C LYS A 133 -7.37 15.29 -15.61
N ALA A 134 -7.49 14.20 -16.35
CA ALA A 134 -6.89 14.06 -17.68
C ALA A 134 -7.42 15.10 -18.67
N TYR A 135 -8.74 15.30 -18.73
CA TYR A 135 -9.34 16.35 -19.54
C TYR A 135 -8.79 17.74 -19.20
N PHE A 136 -8.77 18.07 -17.90
CA PHE A 136 -8.24 19.35 -17.44
C PHE A 136 -6.78 19.55 -17.84
N ALA A 137 -5.93 18.54 -17.60
CA ALA A 137 -4.50 18.59 -17.92
C ALA A 137 -4.25 18.77 -19.44
N LEU A 138 -4.95 18.01 -20.28
CA LEU A 138 -4.82 18.11 -21.74
C LEU A 138 -5.32 19.49 -22.25
N LYS A 139 -6.41 20.00 -21.69
CA LYS A 139 -6.90 21.35 -22.02
C LYS A 139 -5.89 22.44 -21.62
N LEU A 140 -5.26 22.30 -20.44
CA LEU A 140 -4.22 23.23 -19.96
C LEU A 140 -2.99 23.23 -20.90
N VAL A 141 -2.61 22.06 -21.42
CA VAL A 141 -1.51 21.92 -22.40
C VAL A 141 -1.85 22.58 -23.72
N GLY A 142 -3.14 22.68 -24.08
CA GLY A 142 -3.61 23.37 -25.29
C GLY A 142 -4.39 22.50 -26.27
N ASP A 143 -4.82 21.31 -25.87
CA ASP A 143 -5.69 20.49 -26.69
C ASP A 143 -7.04 21.21 -26.87
N ALA A 144 -7.50 21.30 -28.13
CA ALA A 144 -8.74 21.99 -28.46
C ALA A 144 -9.95 21.24 -27.86
N VAL A 145 -10.88 21.95 -27.26
CA VAL A 145 -12.06 21.36 -26.60
C VAL A 145 -13.01 20.61 -27.54
N ASP A 146 -12.93 20.91 -28.85
CA ASP A 146 -13.68 20.27 -29.93
C ASP A 146 -12.88 19.15 -30.63
N ALA A 147 -11.63 18.94 -30.23
CA ALA A 147 -10.86 17.79 -30.73
C ALA A 147 -11.61 16.48 -30.36
N PRO A 148 -11.59 15.46 -31.25
CA PRO A 148 -12.37 14.23 -31.05
C PRO A 148 -12.15 13.58 -29.69
N HIS A 149 -10.91 13.43 -29.25
CA HIS A 149 -10.57 12.84 -27.96
C HIS A 149 -11.05 13.66 -26.77
N MET A 150 -11.06 15.00 -26.85
CA MET A 150 -11.54 15.90 -25.82
C MET A 150 -13.08 15.91 -25.76
N SER A 151 -13.75 15.90 -26.90
CA SER A 151 -15.22 15.81 -26.97
C SER A 151 -15.72 14.49 -26.36
N GLN A 152 -15.10 13.36 -26.71
CA GLN A 152 -15.41 12.05 -26.12
C GLN A 152 -15.17 12.02 -24.60
N ALA A 153 -14.07 12.63 -24.14
CA ALA A 153 -13.78 12.73 -22.71
C ALA A 153 -14.86 13.52 -21.97
N ARG A 154 -15.29 14.66 -22.49
CA ARG A 154 -16.39 15.48 -21.93
C ARG A 154 -17.71 14.70 -21.88
N GLU A 155 -18.06 13.99 -22.96
CA GLU A 155 -19.27 13.15 -22.98
C GLU A 155 -19.20 12.04 -21.92
N THR A 156 -18.04 11.44 -21.72
CA THR A 156 -17.82 10.43 -20.67
C THR A 156 -17.97 11.04 -19.29
N VAL A 157 -17.40 12.23 -19.02
CA VAL A 157 -17.62 12.95 -17.75
C VAL A 157 -19.12 13.17 -17.50
N HIS A 158 -19.86 13.65 -18.50
CA HIS A 158 -21.31 13.86 -18.36
C HIS A 158 -22.07 12.55 -18.14
N ARG A 159 -21.70 11.48 -18.83
CA ARG A 159 -22.29 10.14 -18.65
C ARG A 159 -22.08 9.62 -17.22
N LEU A 160 -20.89 9.86 -16.64
CA LEU A 160 -20.53 9.45 -15.29
C LEU A 160 -21.12 10.39 -14.20
N GLY A 161 -21.75 11.49 -14.57
CA GLY A 161 -22.50 12.34 -13.64
C GLY A 161 -22.03 13.78 -13.52
N GLY A 162 -21.01 14.19 -14.28
CA GLY A 162 -20.48 15.55 -14.27
C GLY A 162 -19.42 15.81 -13.19
N LEU A 163 -18.71 16.94 -13.31
CA LEU A 163 -17.66 17.35 -12.37
C LEU A 163 -18.17 17.46 -10.94
N GLU A 164 -19.43 17.78 -10.73
CA GLU A 164 -20.09 17.89 -9.43
C GLU A 164 -20.06 16.60 -8.61
N LEU A 165 -19.89 15.43 -9.25
CA LEU A 165 -19.80 14.12 -8.58
C LEU A 165 -18.37 13.64 -8.36
N THR A 166 -17.36 14.42 -8.73
CA THR A 166 -15.95 14.05 -8.44
C THR A 166 -15.70 14.03 -6.92
N ASN A 167 -14.62 13.37 -6.50
CA ASN A 167 -14.23 13.33 -5.11
C ASN A 167 -13.72 14.70 -4.60
N SER A 168 -13.53 14.80 -3.30
CA SER A 168 -13.12 16.05 -2.65
C SER A 168 -11.72 16.51 -3.07
N TYR A 169 -10.81 15.59 -3.41
CA TYR A 169 -9.44 15.91 -3.85
C TYR A 169 -9.42 16.56 -5.23
N VAL A 170 -10.15 16.03 -6.20
CA VAL A 170 -10.27 16.65 -7.54
C VAL A 170 -10.80 18.09 -7.40
N ARG A 171 -11.88 18.28 -6.64
CA ARG A 171 -12.45 19.60 -6.41
C ARG A 171 -11.51 20.55 -5.68
N PHE A 172 -10.75 20.02 -4.70
CA PHE A 172 -9.74 20.80 -3.98
C PHE A 172 -8.67 21.36 -4.92
N TYR A 173 -8.08 20.51 -5.76
CA TYR A 173 -7.04 20.96 -6.69
C TYR A 173 -7.60 21.93 -7.74
N LEU A 174 -8.77 21.67 -8.29
CA LEU A 174 -9.41 22.59 -9.24
C LEU A 174 -9.75 23.95 -8.57
N ALA A 175 -10.12 23.96 -7.29
CA ALA A 175 -10.34 25.21 -6.56
C ALA A 175 -9.03 25.95 -6.25
N LEU A 176 -7.96 25.21 -5.93
CA LEU A 176 -6.64 25.75 -5.63
C LEU A 176 -6.07 26.57 -6.80
N ILE A 177 -6.34 26.14 -8.02
CA ILE A 177 -5.88 26.78 -9.26
C ILE A 177 -6.95 27.68 -9.92
N GLY A 178 -8.06 27.95 -9.23
CA GLY A 178 -9.12 28.84 -9.68
C GLY A 178 -10.02 28.33 -10.80
N ALA A 179 -9.96 27.03 -11.13
CA ALA A 179 -10.83 26.41 -12.14
C ALA A 179 -12.29 26.24 -11.66
N VAL A 180 -12.49 26.08 -10.34
CA VAL A 180 -13.79 26.01 -9.68
C VAL A 180 -13.79 26.84 -8.39
N GLY A 181 -14.97 27.08 -7.80
CA GLY A 181 -15.06 27.82 -6.54
C GLY A 181 -14.81 26.96 -5.29
N TRP A 182 -14.30 27.58 -4.22
CA TRP A 182 -14.04 26.93 -2.93
C TRP A 182 -15.30 26.43 -2.21
N GLU A 183 -16.49 26.88 -2.62
CA GLU A 183 -17.76 26.37 -2.11
C GLU A 183 -18.00 24.89 -2.41
N LEU A 184 -17.34 24.37 -3.46
CA LEU A 184 -17.39 22.96 -3.85
C LEU A 184 -16.46 22.06 -3.02
N VAL A 185 -15.59 22.65 -2.22
CA VAL A 185 -14.58 21.93 -1.44
C VAL A 185 -15.00 21.79 0.02
N PRO A 186 -14.81 20.62 0.68
CA PRO A 186 -14.97 20.50 2.11
C PRO A 186 -13.99 21.40 2.86
N SER A 187 -14.42 21.94 4.01
CA SER A 187 -13.55 22.77 4.85
C SER A 187 -12.48 21.93 5.54
N ILE A 188 -11.22 22.33 5.43
CA ILE A 188 -10.07 21.72 6.12
C ILE A 188 -9.40 22.82 6.94
N PRO A 189 -9.89 23.14 8.16
CA PRO A 189 -9.35 24.23 8.93
C PRO A 189 -8.00 23.82 9.59
N PRO A 190 -6.95 24.66 9.55
CA PRO A 190 -5.67 24.37 10.21
C PRO A 190 -5.82 24.25 11.74
N GLU A 191 -6.87 24.80 12.32
CA GLU A 191 -7.22 24.64 13.75
C GLU A 191 -7.41 23.18 14.16
N LEU A 192 -7.64 22.27 13.22
CA LEU A 192 -7.69 20.83 13.47
C LEU A 192 -6.43 20.31 14.19
N LEU A 193 -5.24 20.85 13.87
CA LEU A 193 -3.99 20.48 14.52
C LEU A 193 -3.90 20.93 15.98
N LEU A 194 -4.71 21.92 16.38
CA LEU A 194 -4.75 22.40 17.77
C LEU A 194 -5.69 21.59 18.68
N LEU A 195 -6.43 20.64 18.11
CA LEU A 195 -7.30 19.77 18.93
C LEU A 195 -6.44 18.94 19.88
N PRO A 196 -6.80 18.88 21.16
CA PRO A 196 -5.97 18.15 22.14
C PRO A 196 -6.02 16.64 21.87
N ASN A 197 -4.96 15.96 22.26
CA ASN A 197 -4.77 14.52 22.01
C ASN A 197 -5.85 13.61 22.60
N TRP A 198 -6.53 14.06 23.65
CA TRP A 198 -7.67 13.33 24.24
C TRP A 198 -8.97 13.51 23.45
N PHE A 199 -9.01 14.51 22.54
CA PHE A 199 -10.22 14.74 21.75
C PHE A 199 -10.39 13.67 20.70
N TYR A 200 -11.62 13.20 20.52
CA TYR A 200 -11.91 12.06 19.65
C TYR A 200 -11.52 12.26 18.16
N LEU A 201 -11.55 13.49 17.68
CA LEU A 201 -11.28 13.87 16.29
C LEU A 201 -9.89 14.51 16.10
N ASN A 202 -8.91 14.26 16.97
CA ASN A 202 -7.58 14.82 16.81
C ASN A 202 -6.86 14.20 15.58
N ILE A 203 -5.85 14.89 15.07
CA ILE A 203 -5.15 14.51 13.84
C ILE A 203 -4.45 13.13 13.93
N TYR A 204 -4.01 12.71 15.11
CA TYR A 204 -3.33 11.41 15.31
C TYR A 204 -4.30 10.22 15.39
N GLU A 205 -5.58 10.45 15.26
CA GLU A 205 -6.58 9.40 15.03
C GLU A 205 -6.81 9.17 13.53
N MET A 206 -6.24 10.01 12.67
CA MET A 206 -6.15 9.78 11.22
C MET A 206 -4.88 9.01 10.90
N SER A 207 -4.87 8.24 9.80
CA SER A 207 -3.71 7.50 9.34
C SER A 207 -2.51 8.39 9.02
N SER A 208 -1.31 7.82 9.02
CA SER A 208 -0.03 8.52 8.73
C SER A 208 -0.07 9.26 7.40
N TRP A 209 -0.50 8.58 6.33
CA TRP A 209 -0.63 9.20 5.00
C TRP A 209 -1.69 10.30 4.95
N THR A 210 -2.81 10.14 5.67
CA THR A 210 -3.83 11.19 5.77
C THR A 210 -3.27 12.43 6.46
N ARG A 211 -2.50 12.28 7.55
CA ARG A 211 -1.83 13.42 8.21
C ARG A 211 -0.91 14.15 7.25
N GLY A 212 -0.06 13.42 6.53
CA GLY A 212 0.86 13.97 5.53
C GLY A 212 0.17 14.76 4.42
N ILE A 213 -1.02 14.30 4.00
CA ILE A 213 -1.80 14.97 2.94
C ILE A 213 -2.59 16.17 3.50
N VAL A 214 -3.29 15.98 4.62
CA VAL A 214 -4.29 16.94 5.12
C VAL A 214 -3.67 18.18 5.76
N ILE A 215 -2.53 18.06 6.43
CA ILE A 215 -1.89 19.21 7.09
C ILE A 215 -1.46 20.29 6.08
N PRO A 216 -0.74 20.00 4.98
CA PRO A 216 -0.47 21.02 3.97
C PRO A 216 -1.75 21.50 3.26
N MET A 217 -2.75 20.63 3.02
CA MET A 217 -4.05 21.05 2.47
C MET A 217 -4.78 22.04 3.40
N ALA A 218 -4.66 21.88 4.71
CA ALA A 218 -5.25 22.82 5.67
C ALA A 218 -4.59 24.22 5.60
N ILE A 219 -3.27 24.28 5.37
CA ILE A 219 -2.57 25.55 5.10
C ILE A 219 -3.12 26.19 3.83
N LEU A 220 -3.22 25.41 2.74
CA LEU A 220 -3.72 25.88 1.44
C LEU A 220 -5.19 26.33 1.51
N SER A 221 -6.04 25.56 2.20
CA SER A 221 -7.46 25.91 2.42
C SER A 221 -7.62 27.22 3.20
N ALA A 222 -6.71 27.52 4.13
CA ALA A 222 -6.75 28.74 4.92
C ALA A 222 -6.21 29.96 4.18
N LEU A 223 -5.16 29.80 3.37
CA LEU A 223 -4.47 30.89 2.67
C LEU A 223 -5.09 31.18 1.30
N ARG A 224 -5.64 30.18 0.63
CA ARG A 224 -6.30 30.28 -0.69
C ARG A 224 -5.44 31.09 -1.68
N PRO A 225 -4.26 30.62 -2.03
CA PRO A 225 -3.39 31.40 -2.94
C PRO A 225 -4.09 31.60 -4.29
N ASP A 226 -3.85 32.75 -4.90
CA ASP A 226 -4.43 33.13 -6.20
C ASP A 226 -3.46 32.71 -7.35
N TRP A 227 -3.38 31.42 -7.61
CA TRP A 227 -2.59 30.85 -8.72
C TRP A 227 -3.48 30.66 -9.95
N ARG A 228 -3.91 31.78 -10.55
CA ARG A 228 -4.77 31.71 -11.73
C ARG A 228 -3.99 31.17 -12.92
N LEU A 229 -4.39 30.00 -13.36
CA LEU A 229 -3.98 29.47 -14.64
C LEU A 229 -4.67 30.23 -15.80
N PRO A 230 -4.17 30.09 -17.05
CA PRO A 230 -4.79 30.72 -18.21
C PRO A 230 -6.31 30.43 -18.28
N GLU A 231 -7.12 31.38 -18.80
CA GLU A 231 -8.59 31.22 -18.90
C GLU A 231 -9.02 29.94 -19.63
N ARG A 232 -8.18 29.47 -20.59
CA ARG A 232 -8.41 28.18 -21.27
C ARG A 232 -8.47 26.99 -20.30
N ALA A 233 -7.95 27.11 -19.08
CA ALA A 233 -7.96 26.06 -18.07
C ALA A 233 -9.29 25.93 -17.31
N ARG A 234 -10.27 26.83 -17.53
CA ARG A 234 -11.60 26.69 -16.94
C ARG A 234 -12.29 25.45 -17.47
N VAL A 235 -13.05 24.78 -16.62
CA VAL A 235 -13.72 23.49 -16.91
C VAL A 235 -15.23 23.55 -16.68
N ASP A 236 -15.83 24.71 -16.90
CA ASP A 236 -17.27 24.92 -16.72
C ASP A 236 -18.12 23.94 -17.56
N GLU A 237 -17.60 23.54 -18.74
CA GLU A 237 -18.22 22.57 -19.65
C GLU A 237 -18.25 21.13 -19.11
N LEU A 238 -17.56 20.82 -18.04
CA LEU A 238 -17.61 19.49 -17.41
C LEU A 238 -18.75 19.34 -16.39
N PHE A 239 -19.40 20.46 -16.00
CA PHE A 239 -20.60 20.37 -15.17
C PHE A 239 -21.78 19.89 -16.01
N LYS A 240 -22.51 18.91 -15.50
CA LYS A 240 -23.75 18.44 -16.12
C LYS A 240 -24.86 19.45 -15.92
N ASP A 241 -24.91 20.09 -14.77
CA ASP A 241 -25.83 21.17 -14.45
C ASP A 241 -25.12 22.34 -13.75
N ILE A 242 -24.89 23.39 -14.49
CA ILE A 242 -24.21 24.60 -13.99
C ILE A 242 -24.97 25.24 -12.81
N SER A 243 -26.29 25.05 -12.70
CA SER A 243 -27.09 25.57 -11.58
C SER A 243 -26.78 24.86 -10.27
N HIS A 244 -26.24 23.66 -10.32
CA HIS A 244 -25.86 22.83 -9.16
C HIS A 244 -24.41 22.99 -8.71
N LYS A 245 -23.69 24.04 -9.12
CA LYS A 245 -22.33 24.33 -8.65
C LYS A 245 -22.17 24.35 -7.11
N ALA A 246 -23.27 24.47 -6.36
CA ALA A 246 -23.28 24.45 -4.90
C ALA A 246 -23.72 23.12 -4.26
N ALA A 247 -24.18 22.14 -5.04
CA ALA A 247 -24.74 20.88 -4.53
C ALA A 247 -23.67 19.79 -4.31
N ALA A 248 -22.53 20.14 -3.74
CA ALA A 248 -21.37 19.27 -3.66
C ALA A 248 -21.55 18.02 -2.78
N PHE A 249 -22.53 17.99 -1.87
CA PHE A 249 -22.70 16.90 -0.91
C PHE A 249 -24.18 16.58 -0.67
N ASP A 250 -24.57 15.37 -1.08
CA ASP A 250 -25.92 14.87 -0.81
C ASP A 250 -26.07 14.52 0.67
N TRP A 251 -27.12 15.05 1.28
CA TRP A 251 -27.52 14.65 2.62
C TRP A 251 -28.03 13.21 2.58
N SER A 252 -27.68 12.44 3.61
CA SER A 252 -28.29 11.12 3.79
C SER A 252 -29.78 11.27 4.02
N THR A 253 -30.57 10.35 3.45
CA THR A 253 -32.01 10.27 3.71
C THR A 253 -32.35 9.96 5.17
N GLN A 254 -31.39 9.38 5.91
CA GLN A 254 -31.49 9.22 7.37
C GLN A 254 -31.19 10.56 8.03
N LEU A 255 -32.21 11.17 8.67
CA LEU A 255 -32.12 12.48 9.33
C LEU A 255 -30.96 12.55 10.35
N ILE A 256 -30.74 11.49 11.11
CA ILE A 256 -29.63 11.37 12.08
C ILE A 256 -28.61 10.35 11.52
N SER A 257 -27.62 10.86 10.83
CA SER A 257 -26.47 10.08 10.35
C SER A 257 -25.19 10.87 10.62
N TRP A 258 -24.08 10.17 10.85
CA TRP A 258 -22.79 10.85 11.04
C TRP A 258 -22.38 11.67 9.82
N ARG A 259 -22.75 11.21 8.62
CA ARG A 259 -22.56 11.97 7.38
C ARG A 259 -23.25 13.35 7.48
N ASN A 260 -24.51 13.38 7.91
CA ASN A 260 -25.26 14.63 8.05
C ASN A 260 -24.69 15.53 9.16
N VAL A 261 -24.21 14.94 10.27
CA VAL A 261 -23.51 15.69 11.33
C VAL A 261 -22.25 16.36 10.78
N PHE A 262 -21.40 15.64 10.05
CA PHE A 262 -20.20 16.23 9.47
C PHE A 262 -20.51 17.27 8.36
N LEU A 263 -21.56 17.08 7.59
CA LEU A 263 -22.01 18.09 6.62
C LEU A 263 -22.54 19.36 7.32
N ALA A 264 -23.20 19.24 8.46
CA ALA A 264 -23.59 20.38 9.27
C ALA A 264 -22.38 21.11 9.86
N ILE A 265 -21.38 20.36 10.34
CA ILE A 265 -20.10 20.91 10.80
C ILE A 265 -19.38 21.64 9.65
N ASP A 266 -19.31 21.06 8.44
CA ASP A 266 -18.72 21.70 7.27
C ASP A 266 -19.40 23.03 6.93
N ARG A 267 -20.73 23.08 6.99
CA ARG A 267 -21.46 24.36 6.81
C ARG A 267 -21.10 25.39 7.88
N GLY A 268 -20.99 24.96 9.14
CA GLY A 268 -20.54 25.81 10.24
C GLY A 268 -19.11 26.33 10.01
N LEU A 269 -18.20 25.48 9.56
CA LEU A 269 -16.83 25.85 9.21
C LEU A 269 -16.79 26.82 8.03
N LYS A 270 -17.62 26.63 6.99
CA LYS A 270 -17.74 27.57 5.86
C LYS A 270 -18.24 28.94 6.31
N LEU A 271 -19.13 29.00 7.31
CA LEU A 271 -19.54 30.27 7.92
C LEU A 271 -18.40 30.88 8.73
N TYR A 272 -17.67 30.09 9.52
CA TYR A 272 -16.48 30.53 10.25
C TYR A 272 -15.43 31.13 9.29
N GLU A 273 -15.23 30.52 8.12
CA GLU A 273 -14.29 31.02 7.11
C GLU A 273 -14.67 32.40 6.54
N LYS A 274 -15.91 32.79 6.61
CA LYS A 274 -16.39 34.13 6.20
C LYS A 274 -16.16 35.20 7.27
N LEU A 275 -15.89 34.80 8.52
CA LEU A 275 -15.66 35.78 9.60
C LEU A 275 -14.31 36.50 9.40
N PRO A 276 -14.28 37.84 9.62
CA PRO A 276 -13.04 38.61 9.47
C PRO A 276 -12.01 38.31 10.56
N TRP A 277 -12.46 37.84 11.72
CA TRP A 277 -11.62 37.58 12.88
C TRP A 277 -11.61 36.08 13.23
N LYS A 278 -10.39 35.50 13.24
CA LYS A 278 -10.13 34.07 13.53
C LYS A 278 -9.00 33.98 14.56
N PRO A 279 -9.30 33.96 15.86
CA PRO A 279 -8.31 34.14 16.93
C PRO A 279 -7.21 33.07 16.95
N LEU A 280 -7.51 31.83 16.57
CA LEU A 280 -6.58 30.71 16.59
C LEU A 280 -5.83 30.51 15.26
N ARG A 281 -6.26 31.13 14.16
CA ARG A 281 -5.75 30.90 12.82
C ARG A 281 -4.24 31.09 12.71
N ARG A 282 -3.68 32.17 13.26
CA ARG A 282 -2.24 32.44 13.22
C ARG A 282 -1.42 31.36 13.95
N ARG A 283 -1.93 30.93 15.11
CA ARG A 283 -1.31 29.85 15.88
C ARG A 283 -1.41 28.54 15.11
N ALA A 284 -2.57 28.17 14.59
CA ALA A 284 -2.80 26.95 13.83
C ALA A 284 -1.88 26.85 12.60
N LEU A 285 -1.78 27.91 11.82
CA LEU A 285 -0.87 27.96 10.65
C LEU A 285 0.60 27.81 11.06
N ARG A 286 1.03 28.40 12.18
CA ARG A 286 2.39 28.23 12.69
C ARG A 286 2.67 26.79 13.10
N GLU A 287 1.75 26.13 13.81
CA GLU A 287 1.89 24.74 14.23
C GLU A 287 1.85 23.78 13.02
N CYS A 288 0.96 24.01 12.04
CA CYS A 288 0.94 23.25 10.78
C CYS A 288 2.26 23.39 10.01
N LYS A 289 2.79 24.61 9.89
CA LYS A 289 4.11 24.84 9.27
C LYS A 289 5.21 24.11 10.03
N ALA A 290 5.26 24.22 11.35
CA ALA A 290 6.28 23.57 12.18
C ALA A 290 6.23 22.05 12.05
N TRP A 291 5.03 21.46 12.10
CA TRP A 291 4.82 20.02 11.90
C TRP A 291 5.34 19.59 10.51
N MET A 292 4.90 20.28 9.45
CA MET A 292 5.28 19.98 8.07
C MET A 292 6.81 20.03 7.89
N LEU A 293 7.47 21.09 8.37
CA LEU A 293 8.92 21.25 8.24
C LEU A 293 9.69 20.16 8.99
N ALA A 294 9.27 19.80 10.19
CA ALA A 294 9.91 18.75 10.98
C ALA A 294 9.84 17.39 10.26
N HIS A 295 8.69 17.06 9.64
CA HIS A 295 8.51 15.80 8.90
C HIS A 295 9.30 15.81 7.57
N MET A 296 9.40 16.94 6.89
CA MET A 296 10.20 17.08 5.66
C MET A 296 11.72 16.94 5.91
N GLU A 297 12.21 17.38 7.07
CA GLU A 297 13.65 17.32 7.40
C GLU A 297 14.16 15.87 7.52
N ARG A 298 13.30 14.96 7.95
CA ARG A 298 13.65 13.56 8.23
C ARG A 298 13.02 12.57 7.23
N SER A 299 12.67 13.05 6.04
CA SER A 299 12.18 12.24 4.93
C SER A 299 12.66 12.79 3.59
N GLU A 300 12.52 12.02 2.53
CA GLU A 300 12.77 12.45 1.15
C GLU A 300 11.55 13.17 0.58
N GLY A 301 11.24 14.35 1.15
CA GLY A 301 9.97 15.05 0.96
C GLY A 301 8.90 14.58 1.96
N LEU A 302 7.81 15.36 2.09
CA LEU A 302 6.81 15.10 3.12
C LEU A 302 6.15 13.71 2.97
N ALA A 303 6.34 12.87 3.97
CA ALA A 303 5.87 11.47 4.01
C ALA A 303 6.34 10.60 2.83
N ALA A 304 7.24 11.11 1.98
CA ALA A 304 7.81 10.48 0.79
C ALA A 304 6.76 9.87 -0.19
N ILE A 305 5.55 10.45 -0.22
CA ILE A 305 4.46 10.06 -1.13
C ILE A 305 3.99 11.26 -1.97
N TYR A 306 3.64 11.00 -3.23
CA TYR A 306 3.26 11.98 -4.23
C TYR A 306 2.31 13.08 -3.71
N PRO A 307 1.09 12.79 -3.16
CA PRO A 307 0.15 13.84 -2.79
C PRO A 307 0.63 14.71 -1.62
N ALA A 308 1.35 14.15 -0.67
CA ALA A 308 1.87 14.90 0.46
C ALA A 308 3.02 15.83 0.03
N MET A 309 3.92 15.34 -0.84
CA MET A 309 5.03 16.14 -1.37
C MET A 309 4.53 17.30 -2.24
N MET A 310 3.60 17.05 -3.16
CA MET A 310 3.02 18.10 -3.99
C MET A 310 2.33 19.17 -3.14
N ASN A 311 1.50 18.75 -2.18
CA ASN A 311 0.78 19.67 -1.30
C ASN A 311 1.72 20.46 -0.38
N SER A 312 2.81 19.87 0.09
CA SER A 312 3.78 20.57 0.92
C SER A 312 4.53 21.65 0.15
N ILE A 313 4.90 21.40 -1.11
CA ILE A 313 5.50 22.39 -2.01
C ILE A 313 4.53 23.55 -2.23
N PHE A 314 3.28 23.28 -2.55
CA PHE A 314 2.25 24.31 -2.67
C PHE A 314 2.04 25.09 -1.35
N ALA A 315 2.05 24.41 -0.21
CA ALA A 315 1.91 25.06 1.09
C ALA A 315 3.10 25.98 1.40
N LEU A 316 4.32 25.57 1.07
CA LEU A 316 5.52 26.43 1.18
C LEU A 316 5.38 27.69 0.32
N MET A 317 4.96 27.54 -0.94
CA MET A 317 4.73 28.67 -1.83
C MET A 317 3.65 29.61 -1.28
N ALA A 318 2.55 29.08 -0.78
CA ALA A 318 1.47 29.87 -0.16
C ALA A 318 1.94 30.59 1.12
N LEU A 319 2.94 30.05 1.81
CA LEU A 319 3.57 30.68 2.99
C LEU A 319 4.66 31.69 2.63
N GLY A 320 4.90 31.96 1.33
CA GLY A 320 5.84 32.96 0.83
C GLY A 320 7.23 32.43 0.47
N HIS A 321 7.45 31.10 0.50
CA HIS A 321 8.68 30.49 0.00
C HIS A 321 8.52 30.19 -1.50
N GLY A 322 9.09 31.02 -2.36
CA GLY A 322 9.02 30.83 -3.82
C GLY A 322 9.72 29.54 -4.28
N PRO A 323 9.54 29.16 -5.58
CA PRO A 323 10.15 27.93 -6.12
C PRO A 323 11.69 27.88 -6.04
N ASP A 324 12.34 29.04 -5.98
CA ASP A 324 13.80 29.16 -5.89
C ASP A 324 14.31 29.34 -4.45
N ASP A 325 13.42 29.42 -3.46
CA ASP A 325 13.79 29.34 -2.05
C ASP A 325 14.48 28.00 -1.78
N PRO A 326 15.62 27.97 -1.06
CA PRO A 326 16.41 26.75 -0.85
C PRO A 326 15.60 25.57 -0.32
N LEU A 327 14.62 25.82 0.57
CA LEU A 327 13.75 24.79 1.13
C LEU A 327 12.81 24.23 0.05
N THR A 328 12.09 25.11 -0.64
CA THR A 328 11.16 24.71 -1.70
C THR A 328 11.89 24.02 -2.86
N ALA A 329 13.07 24.54 -3.25
CA ALA A 329 13.88 23.95 -4.31
C ALA A 329 14.40 22.55 -3.94
N ARG A 330 14.68 22.27 -2.67
CA ARG A 330 15.00 20.91 -2.19
C ARG A 330 13.82 19.99 -2.41
N GLU A 331 12.63 20.36 -1.96
CA GLU A 331 11.43 19.53 -2.08
C GLU A 331 11.03 19.29 -3.54
N ILE A 332 11.20 20.29 -4.41
CA ILE A 332 11.01 20.14 -5.85
C ILE A 332 11.98 19.09 -6.43
N ARG A 333 13.24 19.08 -6.01
CA ARG A 333 14.22 18.08 -6.45
C ARG A 333 13.85 16.67 -5.97
N GLU A 334 13.46 16.52 -4.70
CA GLU A 334 13.02 15.23 -4.17
C GLU A 334 11.79 14.74 -4.93
N PHE A 335 10.80 15.59 -5.17
CA PHE A 335 9.60 15.23 -5.89
C PHE A 335 9.87 14.84 -7.36
N SER A 336 10.82 15.49 -8.02
CA SER A 336 11.19 15.17 -9.41
C SER A 336 11.89 13.81 -9.55
N ARG A 337 12.37 13.19 -8.46
CA ARG A 337 12.91 11.81 -8.49
C ARG A 337 11.87 10.75 -8.80
N PHE A 338 10.59 11.09 -8.72
CA PHE A 338 9.50 10.19 -9.10
C PHE A 338 9.25 10.10 -10.60
N GLU A 339 9.96 10.91 -11.40
CA GLU A 339 9.84 10.91 -12.85
C GLU A 339 10.49 9.68 -13.47
N ILE A 340 9.76 9.06 -14.40
CA ILE A 340 10.27 8.02 -15.30
C ILE A 340 10.10 8.52 -16.73
N GLU A 341 11.22 8.81 -17.37
CA GLU A 341 11.25 9.27 -18.77
C GLU A 341 11.56 8.09 -19.70
N GLU A 342 10.69 7.85 -20.68
CA GLU A 342 10.85 6.78 -21.66
C GLU A 342 10.46 7.26 -23.06
N GLY A 343 11.47 7.44 -23.90
CA GLY A 343 11.28 7.93 -25.26
C GLY A 343 10.59 9.30 -25.31
N ASP A 344 9.38 9.34 -25.87
CA ASP A 344 8.56 10.56 -25.99
C ASP A 344 7.48 10.68 -24.92
N THR A 345 7.56 9.90 -23.85
CA THR A 345 6.67 9.94 -22.68
C THR A 345 7.42 10.22 -21.37
N LEU A 346 6.71 10.82 -20.43
CA LEU A 346 7.12 11.00 -19.05
C LEU A 346 5.96 10.58 -18.14
N ARG A 347 6.23 9.75 -17.15
CA ARG A 347 5.26 9.33 -16.15
C ARG A 347 5.79 9.54 -14.73
N MET A 348 4.88 9.53 -13.77
CA MET A 348 5.18 9.77 -12.36
C MET A 348 4.93 8.51 -11.54
N GLN A 349 5.82 8.24 -10.59
CA GLN A 349 5.60 7.25 -9.55
C GLN A 349 4.89 7.88 -8.35
N PRO A 350 4.04 7.14 -7.60
CA PRO A 350 3.40 7.63 -6.38
C PRO A 350 4.33 7.69 -5.17
N CYS A 351 5.33 6.85 -5.14
CA CYS A 351 6.41 6.72 -4.16
C CYS A 351 7.46 5.74 -4.70
N VAL A 352 8.49 5.42 -3.93
CA VAL A 352 9.51 4.41 -4.26
C VAL A 352 9.63 3.41 -3.13
N SER A 353 9.98 2.15 -3.45
CA SER A 353 9.92 1.00 -2.55
C SER A 353 11.27 0.30 -2.32
N PRO A 354 12.39 1.01 -2.09
CA PRO A 354 13.70 0.37 -2.04
C PRO A 354 13.85 -0.62 -0.88
N VAL A 355 13.26 -0.34 0.28
CA VAL A 355 13.33 -1.25 1.43
C VAL A 355 12.51 -2.51 1.17
N TRP A 356 11.28 -2.34 0.72
CA TRP A 356 10.36 -3.41 0.37
C TRP A 356 10.90 -4.32 -0.74
N ASP A 357 11.35 -3.75 -1.84
CA ASP A 357 11.90 -4.50 -2.96
C ASP A 357 13.18 -5.26 -2.58
N THR A 358 14.04 -4.64 -1.78
CA THR A 358 15.29 -5.25 -1.34
C THR A 358 15.04 -6.44 -0.43
N CYS A 359 14.15 -6.34 0.58
CA CYS A 359 13.91 -7.46 1.48
C CYS A 359 13.27 -8.66 0.75
N ILE A 360 12.34 -8.42 -0.21
CA ILE A 360 11.77 -9.49 -1.01
C ILE A 360 12.82 -10.13 -1.92
N ALA A 361 13.70 -9.34 -2.57
CA ALA A 361 14.78 -9.85 -3.40
C ALA A 361 15.77 -10.71 -2.61
N MET A 362 16.19 -10.26 -1.41
CA MET A 362 17.07 -11.01 -0.52
C MET A 362 16.46 -12.38 -0.16
N VAL A 363 15.21 -12.41 0.27
CA VAL A 363 14.50 -13.66 0.62
C VAL A 363 14.37 -14.58 -0.58
N SER A 364 14.05 -14.02 -1.76
CA SER A 364 13.88 -14.81 -2.98
C SER A 364 15.19 -15.44 -3.46
N LEU A 365 16.29 -14.70 -3.39
CA LEU A 365 17.62 -15.17 -3.80
C LEU A 365 18.18 -16.23 -2.86
N GLU A 366 18.04 -16.02 -1.55
CA GLU A 366 18.50 -17.03 -0.58
C GLU A 366 17.67 -18.33 -0.69
N GLU A 367 16.36 -18.23 -0.83
CA GLU A 367 15.49 -19.39 -1.07
C GLU A 367 15.87 -20.10 -2.38
N ALA A 368 16.32 -19.36 -3.41
CA ALA A 368 16.84 -19.90 -4.66
C ALA A 368 18.20 -20.62 -4.50
N GLY A 369 18.80 -20.57 -3.32
CA GLY A 369 20.04 -21.27 -2.99
C GLY A 369 21.30 -20.40 -3.03
N LEU A 370 21.15 -19.08 -3.05
CA LEU A 370 22.28 -18.17 -2.91
C LEU A 370 22.88 -18.34 -1.50
N PRO A 371 24.20 -18.57 -1.34
CA PRO A 371 24.81 -18.74 -0.03
C PRO A 371 24.55 -17.55 0.89
N ALA A 372 24.33 -17.81 2.18
CA ALA A 372 24.03 -16.77 3.16
C ALA A 372 25.13 -15.70 3.32
N ASP A 373 26.36 -16.03 2.95
CA ASP A 373 27.53 -15.15 2.92
C ASP A 373 27.81 -14.54 1.54
N HIS A 374 26.92 -14.76 0.56
CA HIS A 374 27.11 -14.24 -0.79
C HIS A 374 27.22 -12.70 -0.78
N PRO A 375 28.22 -12.10 -1.50
CA PRO A 375 28.48 -10.66 -1.46
C PRO A 375 27.26 -9.78 -1.73
N ALA A 376 26.37 -10.20 -2.62
CA ALA A 376 25.13 -9.46 -2.92
C ALA A 376 24.18 -9.39 -1.70
N LEU A 377 24.01 -10.50 -0.96
CA LEU A 377 23.18 -10.54 0.24
C LEU A 377 23.82 -9.78 1.40
N VAL A 378 25.13 -9.90 1.60
CA VAL A 378 25.87 -9.16 2.63
C VAL A 378 25.79 -7.66 2.38
N LYS A 379 25.97 -7.22 1.13
CA LYS A 379 25.86 -5.81 0.75
C LYS A 379 24.45 -5.26 0.96
N ALA A 380 23.43 -6.03 0.61
CA ALA A 380 22.05 -5.68 0.86
C ALA A 380 21.72 -5.61 2.37
N ALA A 381 22.25 -6.52 3.16
CA ALA A 381 22.08 -6.49 4.61
C ALA A 381 22.74 -5.24 5.23
N ASP A 382 23.95 -4.87 4.79
CA ASP A 382 24.61 -3.64 5.25
C ASP A 382 23.78 -2.40 4.91
N TRP A 383 23.28 -2.33 3.68
CA TRP A 383 22.37 -1.26 3.25
C TRP A 383 21.10 -1.22 4.11
N MET A 384 20.43 -2.38 4.36
CA MET A 384 19.24 -2.48 5.21
C MET A 384 19.52 -2.02 6.64
N LEU A 385 20.64 -2.44 7.24
CA LEU A 385 21.04 -2.02 8.59
C LEU A 385 21.24 -0.50 8.68
N SER A 386 21.68 0.14 7.58
CA SER A 386 21.82 1.61 7.50
C SER A 386 20.48 2.34 7.44
N LYS A 387 19.37 1.63 7.11
CA LYS A 387 18.02 2.19 6.95
C LYS A 387 17.15 2.04 8.19
N GLN A 388 17.62 1.36 9.25
CA GLN A 388 16.85 1.21 10.47
C GLN A 388 16.53 2.55 11.12
N VAL A 389 15.26 2.79 11.43
CA VAL A 389 14.78 4.00 12.09
C VAL A 389 15.03 3.89 13.60
N LEU A 390 16.01 4.65 14.09
CA LEU A 390 16.42 4.67 15.50
C LEU A 390 15.99 5.96 16.24
N GLY A 391 15.17 6.77 15.59
CA GLY A 391 14.65 8.02 16.15
C GLY A 391 13.15 7.98 16.45
N PRO A 392 12.64 9.00 17.16
CA PRO A 392 11.21 9.13 17.45
C PRO A 392 10.43 9.42 16.16
N GLY A 393 9.14 9.04 16.14
CA GLY A 393 8.22 9.28 15.02
C GLY A 393 6.77 9.37 15.50
N ASP A 394 5.85 9.54 14.54
CA ASP A 394 4.40 9.65 14.81
C ASP A 394 3.82 8.40 15.49
N TRP A 395 4.39 7.22 15.21
CA TRP A 395 4.02 5.95 15.83
C TRP A 395 4.10 5.97 17.36
N GLN A 396 4.97 6.82 17.94
CA GLN A 396 5.10 6.97 19.40
C GLN A 396 3.92 7.69 20.03
N PHE A 397 3.10 8.38 19.27
CA PHE A 397 1.97 9.13 19.81
C PHE A 397 1.07 8.27 20.71
N LYS A 398 0.76 7.05 20.28
CA LYS A 398 0.00 6.06 21.04
C LYS A 398 0.88 4.99 21.70
N ASN A 399 2.20 5.07 21.55
CA ASN A 399 3.16 4.05 21.95
C ASN A 399 4.40 4.67 22.64
N LYS A 400 4.17 5.57 23.61
CA LYS A 400 5.14 6.52 24.16
C LYS A 400 6.41 5.90 24.78
N ASP A 401 6.31 4.70 25.34
CA ASP A 401 7.43 4.05 26.03
C ASP A 401 8.11 2.98 25.15
N ALA A 402 7.73 2.85 23.88
CA ALA A 402 8.37 1.92 22.97
C ALA A 402 9.67 2.50 22.39
N GLU A 403 10.65 1.65 22.26
CA GLU A 403 11.91 1.98 21.61
C GLU A 403 11.77 1.93 20.10
N PRO A 404 12.47 2.82 19.34
CA PRO A 404 12.51 2.76 17.89
C PRO A 404 13.29 1.52 17.42
N GLY A 405 13.08 1.10 16.18
CA GLY A 405 13.75 -0.08 15.65
C GLY A 405 13.14 -0.62 14.35
N GLY A 406 12.08 0.04 13.82
CA GLY A 406 11.45 -0.33 12.56
C GLY A 406 12.19 0.16 11.32
N TRP A 407 11.66 -0.18 10.14
CA TRP A 407 12.11 0.29 8.84
C TRP A 407 10.97 0.99 8.11
N ALA A 408 11.29 2.04 7.37
CA ALA A 408 10.36 2.70 6.46
C ALA A 408 10.34 1.96 5.11
N PHE A 409 9.32 2.20 4.30
CA PHE A 409 9.14 1.65 2.95
C PHE A 409 10.12 2.29 1.94
N GLU A 410 10.37 3.60 2.09
CA GLU A 410 11.18 4.43 1.20
C GLU A 410 12.64 4.48 1.63
N PHE A 411 13.49 5.22 0.90
CA PHE A 411 14.90 5.41 1.27
C PHE A 411 15.08 6.09 2.63
N ARG A 412 14.20 7.05 2.95
CA ARG A 412 14.16 7.73 4.24
C ARG A 412 12.77 8.31 4.52
N ASN A 413 12.14 7.82 5.58
CA ASN A 413 10.86 8.32 6.08
C ASN A 413 10.76 8.04 7.59
N ASP A 414 11.62 8.73 8.38
CA ASP A 414 11.89 8.38 9.79
C ASP A 414 10.67 8.52 10.71
N PHE A 415 9.65 9.32 10.31
CA PHE A 415 8.44 9.47 11.11
C PHE A 415 7.46 8.31 10.96
N PHE A 416 7.57 7.56 9.86
CA PHE A 416 6.59 6.56 9.46
C PHE A 416 7.25 5.20 9.14
N PRO A 417 7.93 4.54 10.11
CA PRO A 417 8.35 3.15 9.92
C PRO A 417 7.12 2.27 9.71
N ASP A 418 7.25 1.29 8.83
CA ASP A 418 6.20 0.38 8.38
C ASP A 418 6.31 -0.98 9.08
N VAL A 419 5.17 -1.52 9.53
CA VAL A 419 5.10 -2.83 10.21
C VAL A 419 5.36 -3.97 9.24
N ASP A 420 4.80 -3.92 8.01
CA ASP A 420 4.97 -4.97 7.00
C ASP A 420 6.41 -5.03 6.51
N ASP A 421 7.00 -3.87 6.18
CA ASP A 421 8.42 -3.74 5.83
C ASP A 421 9.32 -4.24 6.95
N THR A 422 9.12 -3.76 8.17
CA THR A 422 9.93 -4.19 9.32
C THR A 422 9.91 -5.70 9.49
N ALA A 423 8.74 -6.34 9.41
CA ALA A 423 8.62 -7.78 9.54
C ALA A 423 9.35 -8.52 8.40
N PHE A 424 9.25 -8.01 7.17
CA PHE A 424 9.91 -8.65 6.02
C PHE A 424 11.43 -8.43 6.03
N VAL A 425 11.90 -7.24 6.39
CA VAL A 425 13.33 -6.94 6.60
C VAL A 425 13.94 -7.88 7.65
N LEU A 426 13.28 -8.08 8.77
CA LEU A 426 13.73 -9.01 9.81
C LEU A 426 13.88 -10.45 9.27
N MET A 427 12.93 -10.92 8.46
CA MET A 427 13.00 -12.22 7.81
C MET A 427 14.13 -12.30 6.76
N ALA A 428 14.44 -11.20 6.09
CA ALA A 428 15.55 -11.15 5.15
C ALA A 428 16.90 -11.15 5.86
N LEU A 429 17.06 -10.31 6.89
CA LEU A 429 18.30 -10.24 7.67
C LEU A 429 18.63 -11.55 8.40
N GLN A 430 17.62 -12.29 8.88
CA GLN A 430 17.79 -13.59 9.52
C GLN A 430 18.52 -14.61 8.62
N ARG A 431 18.43 -14.46 7.30
CA ARG A 431 18.96 -15.38 6.28
C ARG A 431 20.38 -15.07 5.86
N VAL A 432 20.98 -13.98 6.35
CA VAL A 432 22.30 -13.53 5.93
C VAL A 432 23.35 -13.81 7.01
N GLN A 433 24.48 -14.41 6.60
CA GLN A 433 25.66 -14.51 7.43
C GLN A 433 26.46 -13.20 7.35
N TYR A 434 26.11 -12.25 8.21
CA TYR A 434 26.70 -10.93 8.22
C TYR A 434 28.02 -10.89 8.98
N PRO A 435 29.06 -10.16 8.49
CA PRO A 435 30.39 -10.15 9.12
C PRO A 435 30.43 -9.56 10.54
N GLU A 436 29.48 -8.68 10.89
CA GLU A 436 29.35 -8.07 12.22
C GLU A 436 28.10 -8.61 12.94
N PRO A 437 28.14 -9.83 13.49
CA PRO A 437 26.94 -10.49 14.03
C PRO A 437 26.28 -9.71 15.18
N GLU A 438 27.05 -9.03 16.03
CA GLU A 438 26.52 -8.24 17.15
C GLU A 438 25.69 -7.02 16.67
N ARG A 439 26.11 -6.37 15.58
CA ARG A 439 25.36 -5.28 14.94
C ARG A 439 24.04 -5.78 14.37
N MET A 440 24.08 -6.91 13.66
CA MET A 440 22.90 -7.57 13.11
C MET A 440 21.94 -7.99 14.20
N GLU A 441 22.41 -8.66 15.24
CA GLU A 441 21.60 -9.13 16.36
C GLU A 441 20.93 -7.96 17.09
N THR A 442 21.66 -6.88 17.33
CA THR A 442 21.11 -5.65 17.95
C THR A 442 20.00 -5.06 17.12
N ALA A 443 20.18 -4.92 15.80
CA ALA A 443 19.19 -4.38 14.89
C ALA A 443 17.93 -5.26 14.85
N VAL A 444 18.09 -6.58 14.72
CA VAL A 444 16.97 -7.54 14.72
C VAL A 444 16.20 -7.49 16.04
N ARG A 445 16.89 -7.45 17.17
CA ARG A 445 16.26 -7.35 18.49
C ARG A 445 15.41 -6.09 18.63
N LEU A 446 15.92 -4.93 18.23
CA LEU A 446 15.17 -3.66 18.24
C LEU A 446 13.94 -3.73 17.33
N GLY A 447 14.09 -4.29 16.13
CA GLY A 447 12.97 -4.46 15.18
C GLY A 447 11.86 -5.35 15.74
N ILE A 448 12.19 -6.51 16.32
CA ILE A 448 11.21 -7.40 16.94
C ILE A 448 10.51 -6.67 18.12
N GLN A 449 11.27 -5.97 18.97
CA GLN A 449 10.71 -5.21 20.09
C GLN A 449 9.74 -4.13 19.61
N TRP A 450 10.08 -3.43 18.53
CA TRP A 450 9.21 -2.43 17.92
C TRP A 450 7.94 -3.06 17.36
N LEU A 451 8.02 -4.16 16.59
CA LEU A 451 6.85 -4.90 16.09
C LEU A 451 5.88 -5.31 17.20
N LEU A 452 6.40 -5.88 18.28
CA LEU A 452 5.58 -6.27 19.42
C LEU A 452 4.86 -5.08 20.06
N SER A 453 5.53 -3.92 20.11
CA SER A 453 4.97 -2.70 20.68
C SER A 453 3.82 -2.12 19.84
N MET A 454 3.79 -2.43 18.54
CA MET A 454 2.78 -1.94 17.58
C MET A 454 1.50 -2.81 17.53
N GLN A 455 1.46 -3.94 18.27
CA GLN A 455 0.25 -4.78 18.29
C GLN A 455 -0.97 -4.02 18.81
N ASN A 456 -2.06 -4.05 18.06
CA ASN A 456 -3.33 -3.43 18.41
C ASN A 456 -4.08 -4.22 19.50
N LYS A 457 -5.05 -3.58 20.15
CA LYS A 457 -5.90 -4.20 21.19
C LYS A 457 -6.72 -5.37 20.67
N ASP A 458 -7.10 -5.37 19.41
CA ASP A 458 -7.82 -6.47 18.78
C ASP A 458 -6.94 -7.69 18.48
N GLY A 459 -5.63 -7.56 18.64
CA GLY A 459 -4.62 -8.59 18.45
C GLY A 459 -3.94 -8.58 17.08
N GLY A 460 -4.40 -7.76 16.13
CA GLY A 460 -3.77 -7.57 14.84
C GLY A 460 -2.79 -6.40 14.81
N TRP A 461 -2.33 -6.06 13.60
CA TRP A 461 -1.48 -4.89 13.31
C TRP A 461 -2.04 -4.09 12.13
N GLY A 462 -1.98 -2.76 12.22
CA GLY A 462 -2.03 -1.84 11.10
C GLY A 462 -0.64 -1.68 10.50
N ALA A 463 -0.53 -0.89 9.41
CA ALA A 463 0.75 -0.71 8.73
C ALA A 463 1.68 0.28 9.46
N PHE A 464 1.16 1.41 9.95
CA PHE A 464 1.97 2.51 10.50
C PHE A 464 1.56 2.95 11.91
N ASP A 465 0.29 2.80 12.25
CA ASP A 465 -0.28 3.39 13.46
C ASP A 465 -0.88 2.32 14.38
N ARG A 466 -0.65 2.46 15.69
CA ARG A 466 -1.27 1.60 16.69
C ARG A 466 -2.67 2.08 17.05
N ASP A 467 -3.65 1.15 17.16
CA ASP A 467 -5.03 1.43 17.56
C ASP A 467 -5.67 2.60 16.77
N ASN A 468 -5.45 2.62 15.47
CA ASN A 468 -5.98 3.65 14.55
C ASN A 468 -7.20 3.10 13.80
N ASP A 469 -8.32 2.92 14.52
CA ASP A 469 -9.49 2.16 14.06
C ASP A 469 -10.82 2.91 14.22
N ARG A 470 -10.80 4.23 14.42
CA ARG A 470 -12.00 5.04 14.65
C ARG A 470 -12.84 5.21 13.39
N GLN A 471 -13.72 4.26 13.10
CA GLN A 471 -14.59 4.21 11.92
C GLN A 471 -15.42 5.49 11.71
N LEU A 472 -15.71 6.24 12.78
CA LEU A 472 -16.42 7.51 12.68
C LEU A 472 -15.72 8.50 11.74
N LEU A 473 -14.39 8.53 11.73
CA LEU A 473 -13.59 9.42 10.89
C LEU A 473 -13.79 9.17 9.38
N CYS A 474 -14.17 7.97 8.99
CA CYS A 474 -14.48 7.64 7.60
C CYS A 474 -15.74 8.34 7.06
N ASN A 475 -16.50 9.02 7.91
CA ASN A 475 -17.68 9.82 7.50
C ASN A 475 -17.36 11.30 7.28
N ILE A 476 -16.13 11.74 7.50
CA ILE A 476 -15.71 13.12 7.22
C ILE A 476 -15.76 13.37 5.71
N PRO A 477 -16.22 14.55 5.24
CA PRO A 477 -16.41 14.79 3.80
C PRO A 477 -15.18 14.60 2.91
N PHE A 478 -13.95 14.77 3.42
CA PHE A 478 -12.71 14.51 2.69
C PHE A 478 -12.11 13.12 2.96
N ALA A 479 -12.87 12.20 3.57
CA ALA A 479 -12.48 10.79 3.77
C ALA A 479 -12.79 9.90 2.55
N ASP A 480 -13.12 10.48 1.42
CA ASP A 480 -13.54 9.79 0.20
C ASP A 480 -12.39 9.11 -0.58
N HIS A 481 -11.17 9.14 -0.04
CA HIS A 481 -10.03 8.34 -0.50
C HIS A 481 -9.97 6.93 0.14
N ASN A 482 -10.93 6.54 0.97
CA ASN A 482 -11.06 5.22 1.61
C ASN A 482 -9.88 4.77 2.49
N ALA A 483 -9.07 5.70 2.98
CA ALA A 483 -7.88 5.40 3.77
C ALA A 483 -7.69 6.36 4.96
N MET A 484 -8.80 6.85 5.55
CA MET A 484 -8.77 7.81 6.67
C MET A 484 -8.11 7.24 7.93
N ILE A 485 -8.18 5.95 8.14
CA ILE A 485 -7.67 5.23 9.30
C ILE A 485 -6.78 4.06 8.87
N ASP A 486 -5.98 3.54 9.81
CA ASP A 486 -5.06 2.42 9.64
C ASP A 486 -5.38 1.27 10.62
N PRO A 487 -6.50 0.54 10.42
CA PRO A 487 -6.91 -0.54 11.29
C PRO A 487 -6.06 -1.80 11.07
N SER A 488 -6.13 -2.75 12.00
CA SER A 488 -5.56 -4.09 11.79
C SER A 488 -6.09 -4.73 10.52
N THR A 489 -5.18 -5.37 9.76
CA THR A 489 -5.51 -6.11 8.54
C THR A 489 -4.94 -7.52 8.59
N ALA A 490 -5.55 -8.45 7.84
CA ALA A 490 -5.14 -9.85 7.85
C ALA A 490 -3.73 -10.05 7.25
N ASP A 491 -3.40 -9.34 6.18
CA ASP A 491 -2.11 -9.44 5.50
C ASP A 491 -0.95 -8.93 6.37
N VAL A 492 -1.03 -7.73 6.95
CA VAL A 492 0.00 -7.20 7.85
C VAL A 492 0.11 -8.05 9.13
N THR A 493 -1.03 -8.45 9.72
CA THR A 493 -1.04 -9.34 10.89
C THR A 493 -0.37 -10.69 10.58
N ALA A 494 -0.67 -11.28 9.42
CA ALA A 494 -0.06 -12.53 8.98
C ALA A 494 1.46 -12.37 8.81
N ARG A 495 1.92 -11.27 8.23
CA ARG A 495 3.33 -11.01 8.06
C ARG A 495 4.11 -10.98 9.38
N VAL A 496 3.56 -10.30 10.38
CA VAL A 496 4.18 -10.28 11.72
C VAL A 496 4.19 -11.68 12.36
N VAL A 497 3.10 -12.45 12.22
CA VAL A 497 3.06 -13.84 12.72
C VAL A 497 4.08 -14.72 11.99
N GLU A 498 4.20 -14.59 10.66
CA GLU A 498 5.23 -15.30 9.89
C GLU A 498 6.63 -14.95 10.38
N CYS A 499 6.92 -13.65 10.55
CA CYS A 499 8.20 -13.19 11.06
C CYS A 499 8.54 -13.82 12.44
N LEU A 500 7.66 -13.67 13.42
CA LEU A 500 7.89 -14.20 14.76
C LEU A 500 8.00 -15.74 14.77
N GLY A 501 7.17 -16.42 13.97
CA GLY A 501 7.21 -17.87 13.83
C GLY A 501 8.54 -18.36 13.26
N ARG A 502 9.13 -17.66 12.28
CA ARG A 502 10.45 -17.95 11.73
C ARG A 502 11.58 -17.77 12.75
N PHE A 503 11.44 -16.80 13.66
CA PHE A 503 12.34 -16.68 14.81
C PHE A 503 12.11 -17.74 15.90
N GLY A 504 11.22 -18.70 15.66
CA GLY A 504 10.96 -19.83 16.52
C GLY A 504 9.96 -19.57 17.66
N TRP A 505 9.14 -18.53 17.53
CA TRP A 505 8.13 -18.25 18.56
C TRP A 505 6.92 -19.18 18.41
N PRO A 506 6.46 -19.79 19.52
CA PRO A 506 5.38 -20.78 19.48
C PRO A 506 3.99 -20.09 19.38
N ALA A 507 2.99 -20.86 18.89
CA ALA A 507 1.60 -20.42 18.79
C ALA A 507 0.99 -19.98 20.13
N GLU A 508 1.49 -20.53 21.24
CA GLU A 508 1.06 -20.23 22.61
C GLU A 508 1.53 -18.87 23.11
N HIS A 509 2.54 -18.27 22.46
CA HIS A 509 3.01 -16.94 22.85
C HIS A 509 1.85 -15.92 22.82
N PRO A 510 1.66 -15.08 23.87
CA PRO A 510 0.48 -14.22 23.98
C PRO A 510 0.23 -13.32 22.75
N ALA A 511 1.27 -12.76 22.15
CA ALA A 511 1.14 -11.93 20.95
C ALA A 511 0.64 -12.75 19.74
N ILE A 512 1.25 -13.93 19.48
CA ILE A 512 0.85 -14.82 18.39
C ILE A 512 -0.56 -15.33 18.60
N ARG A 513 -0.90 -15.78 19.83
CA ARG A 513 -2.25 -16.27 20.14
C ARG A 513 -3.33 -15.21 19.88
N ARG A 514 -3.08 -13.94 20.23
CA ARG A 514 -4.01 -12.84 19.91
C ARG A 514 -4.12 -12.61 18.41
N ALA A 515 -2.99 -12.64 17.70
CA ALA A 515 -2.96 -12.47 16.26
C ALA A 515 -3.70 -13.59 15.52
N VAL A 516 -3.48 -14.84 15.92
CA VAL A 516 -4.23 -16.00 15.36
C VAL A 516 -5.73 -15.85 15.62
N LYS A 517 -6.13 -15.40 16.83
CA LYS A 517 -7.54 -15.11 17.13
C LYS A 517 -8.10 -14.00 16.22
N PHE A 518 -7.32 -12.97 15.95
CA PHE A 518 -7.69 -11.92 14.99
C PHE A 518 -7.89 -12.49 13.59
N LEU A 519 -6.92 -13.24 13.07
CA LEU A 519 -7.00 -13.88 11.75
C LEU A 519 -8.22 -14.80 11.62
N LEU A 520 -8.51 -15.61 12.65
CA LEU A 520 -9.70 -16.48 12.66
C LEU A 520 -11.01 -15.67 12.58
N LYS A 521 -11.08 -14.53 13.25
CA LYS A 521 -12.24 -13.65 13.22
C LYS A 521 -12.42 -12.94 11.88
N ASP A 522 -11.31 -12.66 11.19
CA ASP A 522 -11.30 -11.93 9.91
C ASP A 522 -11.44 -12.85 8.69
N GLN A 523 -11.33 -14.18 8.87
CA GLN A 523 -11.52 -15.16 7.81
C GLN A 523 -12.94 -15.08 7.24
N CYS A 524 -13.04 -15.03 5.91
CA CYS A 524 -14.32 -15.09 5.20
C CYS A 524 -14.97 -16.48 5.32
N GLU A 525 -16.28 -16.56 5.11
CA GLU A 525 -17.05 -17.84 5.16
C GLU A 525 -16.52 -18.87 4.17
N ASP A 526 -16.04 -18.44 3.00
CA ASP A 526 -15.44 -19.30 1.97
C ASP A 526 -14.03 -19.80 2.31
N GLY A 527 -13.46 -19.35 3.41
CA GLY A 527 -12.12 -19.69 3.88
C GLY A 527 -11.02 -18.73 3.45
N SER A 528 -11.30 -17.75 2.60
CA SER A 528 -10.32 -16.75 2.15
C SER A 528 -10.07 -15.65 3.18
N TRP A 529 -8.96 -14.90 3.02
CA TRP A 529 -8.70 -13.65 3.75
C TRP A 529 -8.52 -12.48 2.80
N PHE A 530 -9.01 -11.33 3.22
CA PHE A 530 -8.85 -10.07 2.50
C PHE A 530 -7.40 -9.58 2.58
N GLY A 531 -6.84 -9.15 1.44
CA GLY A 531 -5.54 -8.48 1.34
C GLY A 531 -5.74 -6.98 1.19
N ARG A 532 -5.23 -6.19 2.13
CA ARG A 532 -5.31 -4.73 2.08
C ARG A 532 -4.30 -4.13 1.12
N TRP A 533 -3.08 -4.68 1.07
CA TRP A 533 -1.94 -4.12 0.35
C TRP A 533 -1.62 -4.84 -0.96
N GLY A 534 -1.90 -6.12 -1.08
CA GLY A 534 -1.80 -6.90 -2.32
C GLY A 534 -3.17 -7.36 -2.82
N VAL A 535 -3.31 -7.55 -4.13
CA VAL A 535 -4.58 -7.89 -4.81
C VAL A 535 -4.84 -9.38 -4.74
N ASN A 536 -5.89 -9.72 -4.14
CA ASN A 536 -6.64 -9.29 -2.98
C ASN A 536 -6.80 -10.51 -2.07
N TYR A 537 -7.80 -11.36 -2.32
CA TYR A 537 -8.02 -12.57 -1.50
C TYR A 537 -6.99 -13.65 -1.76
N VAL A 538 -6.42 -13.75 -2.98
CA VAL A 538 -5.30 -14.66 -3.26
C VAL A 538 -4.08 -14.27 -2.42
N TYR A 539 -3.75 -12.97 -2.36
CA TYR A 539 -2.64 -12.46 -1.55
C TYR A 539 -2.87 -12.65 -0.06
N GLY A 540 -4.01 -12.18 0.45
CA GLY A 540 -4.33 -12.26 1.88
C GLY A 540 -4.42 -13.71 2.38
N THR A 541 -5.01 -14.61 1.58
CA THR A 541 -5.11 -16.04 1.92
C THR A 541 -3.74 -16.72 1.93
N SER A 542 -2.90 -16.42 0.94
CA SER A 542 -1.53 -16.94 0.87
C SER A 542 -0.70 -16.49 2.08
N GLY A 543 -0.75 -15.21 2.41
CA GLY A 543 -0.05 -14.65 3.58
C GLY A 543 -0.52 -15.28 4.90
N ALA A 544 -1.83 -15.43 5.09
CA ALA A 544 -2.39 -16.05 6.29
C ALA A 544 -1.98 -17.52 6.44
N LEU A 545 -2.05 -18.32 5.35
CA LEU A 545 -1.60 -19.71 5.37
C LEU A 545 -0.11 -19.83 5.69
N ARG A 546 0.71 -18.96 5.10
CA ARG A 546 2.15 -18.91 5.34
C ARG A 546 2.48 -18.61 6.81
N ALA A 547 1.80 -17.63 7.39
CA ALA A 547 1.93 -17.30 8.80
C ALA A 547 1.59 -18.49 9.71
N LEU A 548 0.46 -19.14 9.43
CA LEU A 548 -0.03 -20.27 10.21
C LEU A 548 0.82 -21.53 10.06
N GLU A 549 1.56 -21.67 8.94
CA GLU A 549 2.57 -22.69 8.73
C GLU A 549 3.72 -22.54 9.75
N THR A 550 4.24 -21.34 9.91
CA THR A 550 5.40 -21.09 10.79
C THR A 550 5.13 -21.37 12.27
N VAL A 551 3.86 -21.34 12.66
CA VAL A 551 3.39 -21.66 14.02
C VAL A 551 2.67 -23.01 14.12
N SER A 552 2.83 -23.88 13.11
CA SER A 552 2.35 -25.29 13.07
C SER A 552 0.82 -25.45 13.20
N LEU A 553 0.04 -24.56 12.62
CA LEU A 553 -1.42 -24.57 12.66
C LEU A 553 -2.10 -25.01 11.34
N THR A 554 -1.34 -25.41 10.32
CA THR A 554 -1.89 -25.71 8.96
C THR A 554 -2.82 -26.93 8.92
N ALA A 555 -2.70 -27.87 9.85
CA ALA A 555 -3.62 -29.02 9.96
C ALA A 555 -5.01 -28.64 10.49
N LYS A 556 -5.23 -27.41 10.95
CA LYS A 556 -6.52 -26.99 11.47
C LYS A 556 -7.52 -26.76 10.35
N GLU A 557 -8.82 -27.00 10.64
CA GLU A 557 -9.92 -26.92 9.68
C GLU A 557 -9.98 -25.58 8.93
N PHE A 558 -9.76 -24.47 9.63
CA PHE A 558 -9.77 -23.15 9.02
C PHE A 558 -8.67 -22.97 7.95
N CYS A 559 -7.48 -23.57 8.14
CA CYS A 559 -6.43 -23.59 7.13
C CYS A 559 -6.81 -24.49 5.94
N GLN A 560 -7.40 -25.66 6.21
CA GLN A 560 -7.83 -26.59 5.15
C GLN A 560 -8.96 -26.02 4.29
N ARG A 561 -9.85 -25.19 4.86
CA ARG A 561 -10.84 -24.43 4.08
C ARG A 561 -10.17 -23.43 3.15
N ALA A 562 -9.14 -22.74 3.61
CA ALA A 562 -8.38 -21.79 2.80
C ALA A 562 -7.63 -22.47 1.64
N VAL A 563 -7.00 -23.62 1.90
CA VAL A 563 -6.37 -24.43 0.84
C VAL A 563 -7.42 -24.90 -0.18
N SER A 564 -8.59 -25.32 0.28
CA SER A 564 -9.70 -25.73 -0.61
C SER A 564 -10.19 -24.55 -1.46
N TRP A 565 -10.26 -23.34 -0.89
CA TRP A 565 -10.58 -22.13 -1.63
C TRP A 565 -9.54 -21.81 -2.70
N LEU A 566 -8.23 -21.88 -2.38
CA LEU A 566 -7.17 -21.67 -3.38
C LEU A 566 -7.28 -22.68 -4.54
N ARG A 567 -7.52 -23.96 -4.24
CA ARG A 567 -7.75 -24.97 -5.30
C ARG A 567 -8.96 -24.63 -6.18
N ALA A 568 -10.03 -24.11 -5.58
CA ALA A 568 -11.25 -23.77 -6.29
C ALA A 568 -11.12 -22.55 -7.22
N VAL A 569 -10.23 -21.59 -6.90
CA VAL A 569 -10.00 -20.40 -7.71
C VAL A 569 -8.82 -20.55 -8.68
N GLN A 570 -8.05 -21.65 -8.59
CA GLN A 570 -6.99 -21.95 -9.55
C GLN A 570 -7.59 -22.19 -10.94
N LYS A 571 -7.01 -21.60 -11.96
CA LYS A 571 -7.41 -21.78 -13.35
C LYS A 571 -6.99 -23.15 -13.91
N PRO A 572 -7.62 -23.62 -14.99
CA PRO A 572 -7.28 -24.92 -15.59
C PRO A 572 -5.81 -25.05 -16.03
N ASP A 573 -5.18 -23.93 -16.44
CA ASP A 573 -3.77 -23.86 -16.83
C ASP A 573 -2.80 -23.79 -15.63
N GLY A 574 -3.31 -23.85 -14.41
CA GLY A 574 -2.54 -23.80 -13.18
C GLY A 574 -2.28 -22.41 -12.63
N SER A 575 -2.61 -21.36 -13.38
CA SER A 575 -2.42 -19.99 -12.95
C SER A 575 -3.43 -19.52 -11.91
N PHE A 576 -3.08 -18.40 -11.26
CA PHE A 576 -3.98 -17.59 -10.45
C PHE A 576 -4.09 -16.19 -11.06
N GLY A 577 -5.22 -15.56 -10.82
CA GLY A 577 -5.44 -14.19 -11.22
C GLY A 577 -6.70 -13.63 -10.59
N GLU A 578 -6.56 -12.47 -9.99
CA GLU A 578 -7.64 -11.76 -9.32
C GLU A 578 -7.65 -10.30 -9.75
N SER A 579 -8.81 -9.83 -10.17
CA SER A 579 -8.99 -8.45 -10.59
C SER A 579 -9.18 -7.53 -9.39
N LEU A 580 -8.80 -6.27 -9.55
CA LEU A 580 -9.06 -5.17 -8.61
C LEU A 580 -10.55 -4.94 -8.32
N TRP A 581 -11.45 -5.48 -9.16
CA TRP A 581 -12.88 -5.50 -8.87
C TRP A 581 -13.23 -6.19 -7.54
N SER A 582 -12.42 -7.14 -7.09
CA SER A 582 -12.66 -7.86 -5.83
C SER A 582 -12.63 -6.97 -4.57
N TYR A 583 -12.07 -5.75 -4.67
CA TYR A 583 -12.14 -4.74 -3.60
C TYR A 583 -13.53 -4.12 -3.46
N THR A 584 -14.32 -4.09 -4.52
CA THR A 584 -15.66 -3.47 -4.54
C THR A 584 -16.77 -4.51 -4.70
N ASP A 585 -16.50 -5.64 -5.34
CA ASP A 585 -17.43 -6.75 -5.55
C ASP A 585 -16.82 -8.09 -5.11
N PRO A 586 -17.12 -8.56 -3.89
CA PRO A 586 -16.62 -9.83 -3.39
C PRO A 586 -17.02 -11.07 -4.21
N SER A 587 -18.00 -10.98 -5.12
CA SER A 587 -18.37 -12.08 -6.01
C SER A 587 -17.27 -12.37 -7.06
N THR A 588 -16.33 -11.45 -7.24
CA THR A 588 -15.19 -11.55 -8.17
C THR A 588 -13.91 -12.09 -7.52
N LYS A 589 -13.95 -12.53 -6.26
CA LYS A 589 -12.81 -13.13 -5.54
C LYS A 589 -12.12 -14.21 -6.36
N GLY A 590 -10.80 -14.13 -6.48
CA GLY A 590 -9.99 -15.08 -7.22
C GLY A 590 -10.26 -15.12 -8.74
N ARG A 591 -10.95 -14.11 -9.28
CA ARG A 591 -11.27 -14.01 -10.71
C ARG A 591 -10.59 -12.79 -11.33
N GLY A 592 -9.87 -13.00 -12.40
CA GLY A 592 -9.15 -11.96 -13.13
C GLY A 592 -8.21 -12.58 -14.17
N ASN A 593 -7.39 -11.78 -14.84
CA ASN A 593 -6.34 -12.26 -15.73
C ASN A 593 -5.28 -13.02 -14.94
N ALA A 594 -4.62 -13.99 -15.57
CA ALA A 594 -3.49 -14.68 -14.96
C ALA A 594 -2.29 -13.73 -14.84
N THR A 595 -1.67 -13.68 -13.67
CA THR A 595 -0.44 -12.94 -13.43
C THR A 595 0.63 -13.84 -12.82
N ALA A 596 1.90 -13.50 -13.03
CA ALA A 596 3.00 -14.27 -12.47
C ALA A 596 3.06 -14.13 -10.95
N SER A 597 2.88 -12.91 -10.43
CA SER A 597 2.90 -12.63 -8.99
C SER A 597 1.75 -13.30 -8.24
N GLN A 598 0.50 -13.22 -8.74
CA GLN A 598 -0.64 -13.88 -8.08
C GLN A 598 -0.58 -15.41 -8.21
N THR A 599 -0.02 -15.94 -9.30
CA THR A 599 0.24 -17.38 -9.43
C THR A 599 1.28 -17.83 -8.39
N ALA A 600 2.33 -17.05 -8.18
CA ALA A 600 3.31 -17.32 -7.14
C ALA A 600 2.68 -17.26 -5.74
N TRP A 601 1.85 -16.27 -5.44
CA TRP A 601 1.15 -16.19 -4.17
C TRP A 601 0.22 -17.39 -3.93
N GLY A 602 -0.59 -17.76 -4.92
CA GLY A 602 -1.44 -18.95 -4.83
C GLY A 602 -0.62 -20.22 -4.58
N LEU A 603 0.51 -20.38 -5.28
CA LEU A 603 1.44 -21.48 -5.08
C LEU A 603 2.05 -21.49 -3.67
N ILE A 604 2.50 -20.36 -3.15
CA ILE A 604 3.02 -20.20 -1.78
C ILE A 604 1.97 -20.61 -0.75
N GLY A 605 0.72 -20.17 -0.93
CA GLY A 605 -0.39 -20.54 -0.06
C GLY A 605 -0.72 -22.04 -0.08
N LEU A 606 -0.68 -22.66 -1.27
CA LEU A 606 -0.86 -24.12 -1.40
C LEU A 606 0.26 -24.90 -0.71
N LEU A 607 1.52 -24.47 -0.92
CA LEU A 607 2.70 -25.10 -0.29
C LEU A 607 2.63 -25.08 1.24
N ALA A 608 2.06 -24.05 1.82
CA ALA A 608 1.92 -23.92 3.27
C ALA A 608 0.93 -24.92 3.87
N GLY A 609 -0.08 -25.39 3.12
CA GLY A 609 -1.17 -26.18 3.68
C GLY A 609 -1.51 -27.47 2.94
N ALA A 610 -0.86 -27.77 1.79
CA ALA A 610 -1.04 -28.99 1.01
C ALA A 610 0.26 -29.81 0.97
N GLN A 611 0.18 -31.04 0.46
CA GLN A 611 1.37 -31.86 0.25
C GLN A 611 2.10 -31.43 -1.04
N PRO A 612 3.43 -31.58 -1.14
CA PRO A 612 4.19 -31.17 -2.33
C PRO A 612 3.78 -31.87 -3.63
N ASP A 613 3.17 -33.04 -3.56
CA ASP A 613 2.66 -33.81 -4.71
C ASP A 613 1.23 -33.42 -5.15
N ASP A 614 0.65 -32.39 -4.52
CA ASP A 614 -0.70 -31.90 -4.91
C ASP A 614 -0.69 -31.48 -6.39
N PRO A 615 -1.64 -31.98 -7.21
CA PRO A 615 -1.76 -31.58 -8.61
C PRO A 615 -1.92 -30.07 -8.85
N ALA A 616 -2.48 -29.34 -7.88
CA ALA A 616 -2.60 -27.88 -7.98
C ALA A 616 -1.22 -27.21 -7.90
N ILE A 617 -0.33 -27.71 -7.05
CA ILE A 617 1.07 -27.23 -6.94
C ILE A 617 1.81 -27.50 -8.27
N GLN A 618 1.72 -28.73 -8.80
CA GLN A 618 2.39 -29.11 -10.05
C GLN A 618 1.94 -28.25 -11.23
N ARG A 619 0.64 -27.97 -11.35
CA ARG A 619 0.12 -27.09 -12.41
C ARG A 619 0.61 -25.66 -12.28
N ALA A 620 0.66 -25.10 -11.07
CA ALA A 620 1.17 -23.74 -10.86
C ALA A 620 2.66 -23.62 -11.18
N VAL A 621 3.46 -24.64 -10.82
CA VAL A 621 4.88 -24.71 -11.20
C VAL A 621 5.03 -24.76 -12.72
N ALA A 622 4.30 -25.67 -13.39
CA ALA A 622 4.35 -25.77 -14.85
C ALA A 622 4.00 -24.44 -15.54
N TYR A 623 2.97 -23.74 -15.05
CA TYR A 623 2.62 -22.42 -15.57
C TYR A 623 3.76 -21.41 -15.40
N LEU A 624 4.35 -21.26 -14.21
CA LEU A 624 5.43 -20.29 -13.98
C LEU A 624 6.68 -20.62 -14.80
N VAL A 625 7.07 -21.89 -14.89
CA VAL A 625 8.20 -22.32 -15.71
C VAL A 625 7.96 -22.02 -17.19
N GLN A 626 6.77 -22.34 -17.71
CA GLN A 626 6.43 -22.10 -19.12
C GLN A 626 6.34 -20.61 -19.48
N LYS A 627 5.98 -19.75 -18.50
CA LYS A 627 5.77 -18.30 -18.72
C LYS A 627 7.01 -17.46 -18.44
N GLN A 628 8.12 -18.08 -18.04
CA GLN A 628 9.38 -17.35 -17.88
C GLN A 628 9.92 -16.88 -19.23
N ASN A 629 10.35 -15.63 -19.31
CA ASN A 629 11.00 -15.05 -20.47
C ASN A 629 12.45 -15.58 -20.60
N ALA A 630 13.03 -15.44 -21.79
CA ALA A 630 14.40 -15.91 -22.07
C ALA A 630 15.47 -15.22 -21.21
N ASP A 631 15.21 -14.03 -20.70
CA ASP A 631 16.10 -13.29 -19.79
C ASP A 631 15.93 -13.66 -18.31
N GLY A 632 15.10 -14.63 -17.99
CA GLY A 632 14.81 -15.08 -16.63
C GLY A 632 13.70 -14.29 -15.91
N SER A 633 13.17 -13.24 -16.53
CA SER A 633 12.05 -12.43 -15.98
C SER A 633 10.69 -13.08 -16.27
N TRP A 634 9.62 -12.47 -15.73
CA TRP A 634 8.24 -12.76 -16.12
C TRP A 634 7.53 -11.48 -16.58
N SER A 635 6.55 -11.64 -17.48
CA SER A 635 5.73 -10.53 -17.97
C SER A 635 4.42 -10.45 -17.19
N GLU A 636 4.03 -9.23 -16.81
CA GLU A 636 2.78 -8.96 -16.10
C GLU A 636 2.24 -7.59 -16.52
N ALA A 637 0.95 -7.52 -16.88
CA ALA A 637 0.32 -6.28 -17.31
C ALA A 637 -0.58 -5.68 -16.20
N ASP A 638 -1.24 -6.55 -15.42
CA ASP A 638 -2.22 -6.13 -14.42
C ASP A 638 -1.55 -5.53 -13.18
N PHE A 639 -2.27 -4.65 -12.50
CA PHE A 639 -1.87 -4.10 -11.21
C PHE A 639 -2.20 -5.10 -10.10
N THR A 640 -1.25 -5.38 -9.24
CA THR A 640 -1.34 -6.38 -8.17
C THR A 640 -1.11 -5.80 -6.77
N GLY A 641 -0.97 -4.48 -6.66
CA GLY A 641 -0.87 -3.72 -5.42
C GLY A 641 -1.94 -2.66 -5.27
N THR A 642 -2.11 -2.15 -4.07
CA THR A 642 -3.05 -1.07 -3.79
C THR A 642 -2.50 -0.07 -2.78
N GLY A 643 -2.67 1.22 -3.08
CA GLY A 643 -2.50 2.30 -2.11
C GLY A 643 -3.79 2.53 -1.33
N PHE A 644 -4.90 2.84 -2.02
CA PHE A 644 -6.20 3.12 -1.42
C PHE A 644 -7.29 2.27 -2.08
N PRO A 645 -7.80 1.22 -1.41
CA PRO A 645 -8.78 0.30 -1.99
C PRO A 645 -10.01 1.01 -2.57
N GLY A 646 -10.33 0.69 -3.82
CA GLY A 646 -11.43 1.34 -4.55
C GLY A 646 -11.10 2.70 -5.15
N VAL A 647 -9.91 3.27 -4.90
CA VAL A 647 -9.55 4.64 -5.31
C VAL A 647 -8.21 4.72 -6.04
N PHE A 648 -7.19 4.00 -5.57
CA PHE A 648 -5.83 4.12 -6.10
C PHE A 648 -5.09 2.79 -6.02
N TYR A 649 -4.55 2.34 -7.16
CA TYR A 649 -3.93 1.04 -7.33
C TYR A 649 -2.53 1.15 -7.90
N LEU A 650 -1.71 0.11 -7.68
CA LEU A 650 -0.29 0.09 -7.97
C LEU A 650 0.12 -1.18 -8.71
N LYS A 651 1.12 -1.03 -9.58
CA LYS A 651 1.89 -2.15 -10.12
C LYS A 651 3.32 -2.07 -9.61
N TYR A 652 3.72 -3.08 -8.88
CA TYR A 652 5.09 -3.27 -8.43
C TYR A 652 5.85 -4.06 -9.49
N HIS A 653 6.75 -3.42 -10.23
CA HIS A 653 7.42 -4.05 -11.35
C HIS A 653 8.35 -5.22 -10.95
N LEU A 654 8.85 -5.26 -9.70
CA LEU A 654 9.65 -6.38 -9.21
C LEU A 654 8.83 -7.58 -8.71
N TYR A 655 7.54 -7.43 -8.40
CA TYR A 655 6.71 -8.54 -7.93
C TYR A 655 6.69 -9.71 -8.90
N ARG A 656 6.60 -9.42 -10.19
CA ARG A 656 6.60 -10.42 -11.28
C ARG A 656 7.89 -11.24 -11.36
N ASN A 657 8.99 -10.80 -10.76
CA ASN A 657 10.28 -11.48 -10.76
C ASN A 657 10.55 -12.16 -9.41
N SER A 658 10.44 -11.40 -8.32
CA SER A 658 10.78 -11.87 -6.98
C SER A 658 9.85 -12.97 -6.47
N PHE A 659 8.53 -12.81 -6.60
CA PHE A 659 7.59 -13.80 -6.08
C PHE A 659 7.59 -15.13 -6.87
N PRO A 660 7.62 -15.15 -8.22
CA PRO A 660 7.78 -16.40 -8.95
C PRO A 660 9.08 -17.15 -8.60
N LEU A 661 10.21 -16.45 -8.51
CA LEU A 661 11.47 -17.04 -8.09
C LEU A 661 11.36 -17.67 -6.69
N TYR A 662 10.82 -16.91 -5.73
CA TYR A 662 10.61 -17.37 -4.36
C TYR A 662 9.71 -18.61 -4.30
N ALA A 663 8.58 -18.60 -5.02
CA ALA A 663 7.63 -19.71 -5.03
C ALA A 663 8.23 -20.98 -5.63
N LEU A 664 8.92 -20.89 -6.78
CA LEU A 664 9.57 -22.01 -7.44
C LEU A 664 10.69 -22.61 -6.58
N ALA A 665 11.52 -21.76 -5.98
CA ALA A 665 12.58 -22.19 -5.07
C ALA A 665 12.04 -22.93 -3.84
N ARG A 666 10.94 -22.45 -3.26
CA ARG A 666 10.27 -23.15 -2.14
C ARG A 666 9.75 -24.52 -2.53
N VAL A 667 9.17 -24.69 -3.73
CA VAL A 667 8.76 -26.01 -4.21
C VAL A 667 9.96 -26.93 -4.23
N ARG A 668 11.07 -26.53 -4.87
CA ARG A 668 12.30 -27.30 -4.90
C ARG A 668 12.77 -27.71 -3.50
N ASN A 669 12.84 -26.73 -2.58
CA ASN A 669 13.33 -26.96 -1.23
C ASN A 669 12.44 -27.94 -0.44
N GLN A 670 11.12 -27.82 -0.54
CA GLN A 670 10.18 -28.76 0.10
C GLN A 670 10.27 -30.18 -0.51
N VAL A 671 10.38 -30.29 -1.84
CA VAL A 671 10.51 -31.58 -2.54
C VAL A 671 11.84 -32.27 -2.16
N GLN A 672 12.91 -31.51 -1.99
CA GLN A 672 14.22 -32.02 -1.59
C GLN A 672 14.37 -32.22 -0.07
N GLY A 673 13.34 -31.90 0.71
CA GLY A 673 13.35 -31.99 2.17
C GLY A 673 14.33 -31.01 2.83
N LEU A 674 14.71 -29.96 2.12
CA LEU A 674 15.54 -28.90 2.68
C LEU A 674 14.69 -28.07 3.64
N GLN A 675 15.16 -27.94 4.88
CA GLN A 675 14.48 -27.13 5.88
C GLN A 675 14.71 -25.65 5.61
N ASP A 676 13.67 -24.84 5.90
CA ASP A 676 13.74 -23.39 5.94
C ASP A 676 14.82 -22.96 6.95
N PHE A 677 15.96 -22.47 6.49
CA PHE A 677 17.11 -22.16 7.35
C PHE A 677 16.84 -20.86 8.13
N SER A 678 16.89 -20.93 9.45
CA SER A 678 17.03 -19.73 10.28
C SER A 678 18.35 -19.81 11.08
N ALA A 679 19.30 -18.97 10.73
CA ALA A 679 20.57 -18.88 11.43
C ALA A 679 20.41 -18.25 12.84
N MET A 680 19.38 -17.42 13.06
CA MET A 680 19.13 -16.72 14.33
C MET A 680 17.82 -17.20 14.96
N LYS A 681 17.87 -17.60 16.21
CA LYS A 681 16.70 -17.90 17.05
C LYS A 681 16.74 -17.02 18.27
N PHE A 682 15.70 -16.22 18.47
CA PHE A 682 15.52 -15.43 19.68
C PHE A 682 14.46 -16.07 20.57
N GLN A 683 14.78 -16.24 21.85
CA GLN A 683 13.79 -16.73 22.80
C GLN A 683 12.79 -15.62 23.15
N PRO A 684 11.47 -15.90 23.23
CA PRO A 684 10.48 -14.91 23.65
C PRO A 684 10.79 -14.24 24.99
N ALA A 685 11.51 -14.91 25.88
CA ALA A 685 11.94 -14.39 27.17
C ALA A 685 12.95 -13.24 27.07
N ASP A 686 13.63 -13.09 25.93
CA ASP A 686 14.60 -12.01 25.68
C ASP A 686 13.91 -10.66 25.42
N PHE A 687 12.59 -10.67 25.25
CA PHE A 687 11.78 -9.49 24.92
C PHE A 687 10.83 -9.11 26.06
N ARG A 688 10.81 -7.83 26.40
CA ARG A 688 9.88 -7.30 27.39
C ARG A 688 8.49 -7.13 26.77
N LEU A 689 7.56 -8.01 27.13
CA LEU A 689 6.14 -7.71 26.94
C LEU A 689 5.73 -6.72 28.03
N ARG A 690 5.04 -5.64 27.67
CA ARG A 690 4.48 -4.71 28.66
C ARG A 690 3.55 -5.44 29.61
N SER A 691 3.69 -5.20 30.91
CA SER A 691 2.72 -5.57 31.93
C SER A 691 1.39 -4.84 31.65
N GLY A 692 0.40 -5.55 31.14
CA GLY A 692 -0.93 -4.98 30.85
C GLY A 692 -1.61 -5.58 29.62
N PHE A 693 -1.06 -6.63 29.04
CA PHE A 693 -1.68 -7.44 27.98
C PHE A 693 -2.25 -8.75 28.52
#